data_785024c272f2abf5dc1bcdecf7252273
#
_entry.id   785024c272f2abf5dc1bcdecf7252273
#
_cell.length_a   1.000
_cell.length_b   1.000
_cell.length_c   1.000
_cell.angle_alpha   90.00
_cell.angle_beta   90.00
_cell.angle_gamma   90.00
#
_symmetry.space_group_name_H-M   'P 1'
#
loop_
_entity.id
_entity.type
_entity.pdbx_description
1 polymer ?
#
loop_
_entity_poly.entity_id
_entity_poly.type
_entity_poly.pdbx_seq_one_letter_code
_entity_poly.pdbx_strand_id
1 'polypeptide(L)'
;MLTTFPQLLLKHAAERPTAPALREKEYGIWQTHSWADLVRLVEQVAAGLHQAGLQRGEHMVVIGANRPRLYATMLAAQSLGAIPVPLYQDAVAAECIFPLNNAEVRFCLVEDQEQVDKMLEIREQCPQISNIFFDDPRGLRNYQEQGLASLDSLIEAGAAYVAKHPQWFKAEVAKAQPGDVAAMFFTSGTTGNPKGVVHTHSTLLDRASAGAEFDKLTSSEEVLAYLPPAWIGQNIFSYAQWLACGYVVNCPESASTVTIDLKEVGPTYYFAPPRIFEGLLTSVMIRMEDAGAIKRKMFEACMAVAKRVGPALMDGEPVGTLDRIKYALGNLLVYGPLRNNLGFSRVRVAYTAGEAIGPDLFTFYRSIGINLKQLYGSTETAVFVCLQPDNQARADTVGVPIRGVQIKVADNGEILVKSAGLLKEYYKNPAATAEVLTADGWYHTSDAGFLDAHGHLKIIDRVKDVGRILGGANDGAMFAPKYVENKLKFFPHIKEVVALGDKREKVCVMVNIDFDAVGNWAERRNLPYAGYTDLAQKPEVYELIRECIEKVNADLATDTMLAGSQVSRFLVLHKELDADDGELTRTNKVRRGFIADKYGVLVDALYAGRTEQYIETQVKFEDGRTGSVSATLKLSDTKTYAPVKAAA
;
A
#
# COMPACT_ATOMS: atom_id res chain seq x y z
N MET A 1 3.49 -23.33 23.36
CA MET A 1 2.90 -22.57 22.27
C MET A 1 4.05 -22.08 21.40
N LEU A 2 4.01 -22.34 20.09
CA LEU A 2 5.03 -21.84 19.17
C LEU A 2 4.86 -20.33 19.00
N THR A 3 5.93 -19.59 19.09
CA THR A 3 5.84 -18.15 19.37
C THR A 3 6.77 -17.31 18.48
N THR A 4 7.55 -17.96 17.61
CA THR A 4 8.46 -17.31 16.66
C THR A 4 8.25 -17.82 15.25
N PHE A 5 8.59 -17.02 14.23
CA PHE A 5 8.50 -17.43 12.82
C PHE A 5 9.31 -18.67 12.48
N PRO A 6 10.59 -18.80 12.94
CA PRO A 6 11.36 -20.02 12.68
C PRO A 6 10.75 -21.28 13.33
N GLN A 7 10.13 -21.16 14.49
CA GLN A 7 9.44 -22.29 15.14
C GLN A 7 8.19 -22.72 14.36
N LEU A 8 7.43 -21.75 13.78
CA LEU A 8 6.29 -22.03 12.90
C LEU A 8 6.74 -22.71 11.60
N LEU A 9 7.84 -22.28 11.01
CA LEU A 9 8.44 -22.93 9.84
C LEU A 9 8.71 -24.41 10.12
N LEU A 10 9.39 -24.74 11.23
CA LEU A 10 9.67 -26.13 11.61
C LEU A 10 8.38 -26.94 11.88
N LYS A 11 7.37 -26.29 12.48
CA LYS A 11 6.07 -26.92 12.70
C LYS A 11 5.43 -27.33 11.38
N HIS A 12 5.31 -26.40 10.40
CA HIS A 12 4.71 -26.71 9.10
C HIS A 12 5.45 -27.80 8.35
N ALA A 13 6.78 -27.80 8.40
CA ALA A 13 7.58 -28.86 7.78
C ALA A 13 7.40 -30.22 8.45
N ALA A 14 7.18 -30.25 9.77
CA ALA A 14 6.90 -31.49 10.49
C ALA A 14 5.47 -32.03 10.22
N GLU A 15 4.48 -31.16 10.17
CA GLU A 15 3.06 -31.56 10.01
C GLU A 15 2.69 -31.88 8.55
N ARG A 16 3.32 -31.18 7.58
CA ARG A 16 2.95 -31.28 6.15
C ARG A 16 4.15 -31.00 5.23
N PRO A 17 5.19 -31.83 5.27
CA PRO A 17 6.47 -31.59 4.60
C PRO A 17 6.36 -31.41 3.08
N THR A 18 5.46 -32.12 2.43
CA THR A 18 5.27 -32.13 0.97
C THR A 18 4.25 -31.10 0.48
N ALA A 19 3.52 -30.44 1.39
CA ALA A 19 2.57 -29.40 0.99
C ALA A 19 3.32 -28.17 0.43
N PRO A 20 2.76 -27.49 -0.60
CA PRO A 20 3.35 -26.28 -1.13
C PRO A 20 3.36 -25.18 -0.07
N ALA A 21 4.51 -24.52 0.08
CA ALA A 21 4.72 -23.37 0.95
C ALA A 21 4.79 -22.08 0.13
N LEU A 22 5.66 -22.09 -0.87
CA LEU A 22 5.90 -20.96 -1.76
C LEU A 22 5.91 -21.42 -3.20
N ARG A 23 5.48 -20.54 -4.10
CA ARG A 23 5.67 -20.71 -5.54
C ARG A 23 6.27 -19.44 -6.09
N GLU A 24 7.11 -19.57 -7.09
CA GLU A 24 7.57 -18.45 -7.90
C GLU A 24 7.41 -18.77 -9.38
N LYS A 25 7.22 -17.74 -10.18
CA LYS A 25 7.20 -17.91 -11.63
C LYS A 25 8.53 -17.47 -12.19
N GLU A 26 9.14 -18.34 -12.99
CA GLU A 26 10.40 -18.11 -13.68
C GLU A 26 10.32 -18.66 -15.11
N TYR A 27 10.71 -17.87 -16.10
CA TYR A 27 10.58 -18.20 -17.54
C TYR A 27 9.18 -18.70 -17.92
N GLY A 28 8.14 -18.06 -17.34
CA GLY A 28 6.74 -18.43 -17.58
C GLY A 28 6.26 -19.71 -16.87
N ILE A 29 7.08 -20.34 -16.05
CA ILE A 29 6.78 -21.63 -15.40
C ILE A 29 6.74 -21.45 -13.88
N TRP A 30 5.64 -21.89 -13.23
CA TRP A 30 5.51 -21.90 -11.78
C TRP A 30 6.35 -23.00 -11.14
N GLN A 31 7.35 -22.60 -10.37
CA GLN A 31 8.16 -23.48 -9.53
C GLN A 31 7.52 -23.57 -8.14
N THR A 32 7.47 -24.77 -7.58
CA THR A 32 6.84 -25.00 -6.27
C THR A 32 7.89 -25.48 -5.26
N HIS A 33 7.95 -24.79 -4.12
CA HIS A 33 8.76 -25.15 -2.97
C HIS A 33 7.84 -25.68 -1.86
N SER A 34 8.07 -26.91 -1.45
CA SER A 34 7.37 -27.50 -0.30
C SER A 34 7.90 -26.94 1.02
N TRP A 35 7.19 -27.19 2.12
CA TRP A 35 7.67 -26.84 3.45
C TRP A 35 9.00 -27.51 3.79
N ALA A 36 9.22 -28.75 3.35
CA ALA A 36 10.49 -29.44 3.53
C ALA A 36 11.64 -28.81 2.73
N ASP A 37 11.36 -28.40 1.47
CA ASP A 37 12.36 -27.70 0.65
C ASP A 37 12.71 -26.36 1.27
N LEU A 38 11.70 -25.62 1.76
CA LEU A 38 11.91 -24.33 2.40
C LEU A 38 12.75 -24.44 3.66
N VAL A 39 12.48 -25.41 4.54
CA VAL A 39 13.31 -25.62 5.76
C VAL A 39 14.75 -25.91 5.37
N ARG A 40 14.97 -26.77 4.37
CA ARG A 40 16.31 -27.10 3.88
C ARG A 40 17.05 -25.84 3.39
N LEU A 41 16.38 -25.02 2.60
CA LEU A 41 16.93 -23.77 2.10
C LEU A 41 17.25 -22.79 3.26
N VAL A 42 16.31 -22.58 4.18
CA VAL A 42 16.51 -21.72 5.36
C VAL A 42 17.66 -22.20 6.23
N GLU A 43 17.75 -23.50 6.48
CA GLU A 43 18.85 -24.11 7.24
C GLU A 43 20.21 -23.86 6.59
N GLN A 44 20.30 -24.03 5.26
CA GLN A 44 21.54 -23.79 4.51
C GLN A 44 21.93 -22.32 4.49
N VAL A 45 20.97 -21.41 4.25
CA VAL A 45 21.23 -19.96 4.29
C VAL A 45 21.62 -19.52 5.70
N ALA A 46 20.95 -20.00 6.75
CA ALA A 46 21.28 -19.68 8.14
C ALA A 46 22.71 -20.14 8.50
N ALA A 47 23.08 -21.34 8.09
CA ALA A 47 24.41 -21.87 8.33
C ALA A 47 25.48 -21.08 7.56
N GLY A 48 25.21 -20.68 6.33
CA GLY A 48 26.09 -19.81 5.55
C GLY A 48 26.30 -18.44 6.21
N LEU A 49 25.20 -17.79 6.63
CA LEU A 49 25.22 -16.51 7.34
C LEU A 49 25.99 -16.61 8.69
N HIS A 50 25.77 -17.71 9.41
CA HIS A 50 26.54 -17.99 10.65
C HIS A 50 28.05 -18.08 10.39
N GLN A 51 28.47 -18.80 9.35
CA GLN A 51 29.87 -18.90 8.96
C GLN A 51 30.46 -17.58 8.46
N ALA A 52 29.64 -16.76 7.76
CA ALA A 52 30.01 -15.41 7.36
C ALA A 52 30.09 -14.43 8.54
N GLY A 53 29.67 -14.85 9.75
CA GLY A 53 29.83 -14.09 10.99
C GLY A 53 28.66 -13.22 11.39
N LEU A 54 27.45 -13.46 10.86
CA LEU A 54 26.22 -12.77 11.31
C LEU A 54 25.89 -13.20 12.74
N GLN A 55 25.72 -12.23 13.63
CA GLN A 55 25.50 -12.45 15.07
C GLN A 55 24.02 -12.18 15.45
N ARG A 56 23.61 -12.77 16.57
CA ARG A 56 22.30 -12.47 17.20
C ARG A 56 22.21 -10.98 17.53
N GLY A 57 21.06 -10.36 17.18
CA GLY A 57 20.79 -8.94 17.39
C GLY A 57 21.33 -8.01 16.31
N GLU A 58 22.17 -8.49 15.39
CA GLU A 58 22.60 -7.68 14.23
C GLU A 58 21.47 -7.53 13.21
N HIS A 59 21.50 -6.42 12.49
CA HIS A 59 20.56 -6.16 11.40
C HIS A 59 21.14 -6.65 10.07
N MET A 60 20.27 -7.27 9.28
CA MET A 60 20.55 -7.66 7.90
C MET A 60 19.54 -7.01 6.96
N VAL A 61 20.02 -6.21 6.02
CA VAL A 61 19.17 -5.60 5.00
C VAL A 61 18.82 -6.62 3.93
N VAL A 62 17.57 -6.53 3.43
CA VAL A 62 17.05 -7.35 2.33
C VAL A 62 16.38 -6.42 1.34
N ILE A 63 16.85 -6.42 0.06
CA ILE A 63 16.34 -5.56 -1.02
C ILE A 63 16.01 -6.42 -2.24
N GLY A 64 14.76 -6.43 -2.64
CA GLY A 64 14.31 -7.16 -3.82
C GLY A 64 12.81 -7.37 -3.86
N ALA A 65 12.33 -8.01 -4.92
CA ALA A 65 10.96 -8.45 -5.09
C ALA A 65 10.62 -9.63 -4.16
N ASN A 66 9.35 -9.98 -4.09
CA ASN A 66 8.92 -11.18 -3.38
C ASN A 66 9.47 -12.43 -4.10
N ARG A 67 10.39 -13.13 -3.45
CA ARG A 67 11.01 -14.37 -3.93
C ARG A 67 11.12 -15.38 -2.78
N PRO A 68 11.01 -16.69 -3.05
CA PRO A 68 11.23 -17.73 -2.03
C PRO A 68 12.58 -17.58 -1.34
N ARG A 69 13.64 -17.22 -2.09
CA ARG A 69 15.00 -17.08 -1.54
C ARG A 69 15.15 -15.83 -0.65
N LEU A 70 14.42 -14.74 -0.96
CA LEU A 70 14.34 -13.57 -0.10
C LEU A 70 13.65 -13.92 1.23
N TYR A 71 12.53 -14.62 1.19
CA TYR A 71 11.80 -15.05 2.39
C TYR A 71 12.61 -16.07 3.21
N ALA A 72 13.30 -16.99 2.53
CA ALA A 72 14.21 -17.93 3.19
C ALA A 72 15.34 -17.21 3.91
N THR A 73 15.91 -16.15 3.33
CA THR A 73 16.97 -15.36 3.96
C THR A 73 16.46 -14.58 5.17
N MET A 74 15.25 -14.01 5.11
CA MET A 74 14.63 -13.39 6.29
C MET A 74 14.42 -14.40 7.42
N LEU A 75 13.90 -15.59 7.12
CA LEU A 75 13.74 -16.69 8.09
C LEU A 75 15.08 -17.19 8.63
N ALA A 76 16.11 -17.24 7.79
CA ALA A 76 17.47 -17.64 8.19
C ALA A 76 18.07 -16.63 9.18
N ALA A 77 17.96 -15.33 8.90
CA ALA A 77 18.38 -14.28 9.84
C ALA A 77 17.63 -14.40 11.17
N GLN A 78 16.31 -14.54 11.15
CA GLN A 78 15.48 -14.72 12.35
C GLN A 78 15.83 -16.00 13.12
N SER A 79 16.20 -17.07 12.42
CA SER A 79 16.64 -18.34 13.06
C SER A 79 17.92 -18.17 13.87
N LEU A 80 18.79 -17.26 13.43
CA LEU A 80 20.00 -16.86 14.15
C LEU A 80 19.72 -15.80 15.24
N GLY A 81 18.50 -15.26 15.29
CA GLY A 81 18.12 -14.11 16.12
C GLY A 81 18.68 -12.78 15.62
N ALA A 82 19.10 -12.72 14.36
CA ALA A 82 19.38 -11.49 13.65
C ALA A 82 18.07 -10.87 13.12
N ILE A 83 18.11 -9.61 12.75
CA ILE A 83 16.93 -8.79 12.49
C ILE A 83 16.89 -8.42 11.00
N PRO A 84 15.98 -9.01 10.19
CA PRO A 84 15.80 -8.58 8.81
C PRO A 84 15.20 -7.16 8.76
N VAL A 85 15.74 -6.36 7.85
CA VAL A 85 15.35 -4.97 7.56
C VAL A 85 15.06 -4.88 6.06
N PRO A 86 13.84 -5.14 5.62
CA PRO A 86 13.50 -5.00 4.21
C PRO A 86 13.46 -3.52 3.80
N LEU A 87 14.11 -3.19 2.69
CA LEU A 87 14.09 -1.87 2.08
C LEU A 87 13.41 -1.92 0.70
N TYR A 88 12.95 -0.77 0.23
CA TYR A 88 12.29 -0.65 -1.06
C TYR A 88 13.28 -0.82 -2.21
N GLN A 89 12.98 -1.72 -3.14
CA GLN A 89 13.83 -1.98 -4.31
C GLN A 89 13.86 -0.82 -5.31
N ASP A 90 12.80 -0.01 -5.35
CA ASP A 90 12.66 1.18 -6.18
C ASP A 90 13.26 2.46 -5.53
N ALA A 91 13.80 2.35 -4.30
CA ALA A 91 14.50 3.46 -3.67
C ALA A 91 15.80 3.76 -4.41
N VAL A 92 16.12 5.05 -4.60
CA VAL A 92 17.43 5.47 -5.12
C VAL A 92 18.53 5.22 -4.08
N ALA A 93 19.76 5.02 -4.51
CA ALA A 93 20.88 4.68 -3.66
C ALA A 93 21.02 5.61 -2.43
N ALA A 94 20.89 6.92 -2.62
CA ALA A 94 20.98 7.92 -1.57
C ALA A 94 19.93 7.75 -0.45
N GLU A 95 18.74 7.24 -0.74
CA GLU A 95 17.70 6.98 0.27
C GLU A 95 18.04 5.79 1.17
N CYS A 96 18.89 4.88 0.71
CA CYS A 96 19.34 3.73 1.49
C CYS A 96 20.39 4.09 2.55
N ILE A 97 21.09 5.21 2.39
CA ILE A 97 22.21 5.60 3.28
C ILE A 97 21.76 5.72 4.74
N PHE A 98 20.70 6.46 5.00
CA PHE A 98 20.22 6.65 6.38
C PHE A 98 19.76 5.34 7.04
N PRO A 99 18.88 4.52 6.43
CA PRO A 99 18.50 3.22 6.99
C PRO A 99 19.67 2.30 7.26
N LEU A 100 20.62 2.18 6.33
CA LEU A 100 21.81 1.33 6.46
C LEU A 100 22.69 1.77 7.64
N ASN A 101 22.96 3.06 7.76
CA ASN A 101 23.78 3.61 8.84
C ASN A 101 23.05 3.58 10.19
N ASN A 102 21.77 3.94 10.22
CA ASN A 102 20.97 3.92 11.45
C ASN A 102 20.88 2.51 12.04
N ALA A 103 20.65 1.50 11.19
CA ALA A 103 20.59 0.09 11.58
C ALA A 103 21.96 -0.58 11.73
N GLU A 104 23.07 0.12 11.47
CA GLU A 104 24.44 -0.42 11.57
C GLU A 104 24.61 -1.72 10.77
N VAL A 105 24.07 -1.73 9.55
CA VAL A 105 23.99 -2.93 8.72
C VAL A 105 25.37 -3.37 8.24
N ARG A 106 25.71 -4.62 8.52
CA ARG A 106 26.93 -5.27 8.03
C ARG A 106 26.69 -6.24 6.89
N PHE A 107 25.49 -6.79 6.81
CA PHE A 107 25.08 -7.84 5.88
C PHE A 107 23.89 -7.37 5.02
N CYS A 108 24.02 -7.50 3.71
CA CYS A 108 22.96 -7.20 2.76
C CYS A 108 22.66 -8.44 1.91
N LEU A 109 21.38 -8.75 1.70
CA LEU A 109 20.92 -9.54 0.57
C LEU A 109 20.26 -8.59 -0.41
N VAL A 110 20.66 -8.64 -1.67
CA VAL A 110 20.11 -7.85 -2.77
C VAL A 110 19.70 -8.77 -3.92
N GLU A 111 18.65 -8.41 -4.66
CA GLU A 111 18.10 -9.32 -5.67
C GLU A 111 19.05 -9.44 -6.88
N ASP A 112 19.38 -8.33 -7.52
CA ASP A 112 19.98 -8.29 -8.85
C ASP A 112 21.11 -7.25 -9.01
N GLN A 113 21.58 -7.08 -10.25
CA GLN A 113 22.63 -6.12 -10.59
C GLN A 113 22.27 -4.70 -10.17
N GLU A 114 21.02 -4.25 -10.40
CA GLU A 114 20.60 -2.89 -10.07
C GLU A 114 20.79 -2.60 -8.57
N GLN A 115 20.39 -3.56 -7.73
CA GLN A 115 20.52 -3.41 -6.29
C GLN A 115 22.00 -3.53 -5.83
N VAL A 116 22.81 -4.35 -6.50
CA VAL A 116 24.25 -4.40 -6.25
C VAL A 116 24.90 -3.05 -6.57
N ASP A 117 24.59 -2.48 -7.72
CA ASP A 117 25.15 -1.19 -8.14
C ASP A 117 24.79 -0.07 -7.15
N LYS A 118 23.54 -0.04 -6.65
CA LYS A 118 23.12 0.90 -5.59
C LYS A 118 23.96 0.74 -4.32
N MET A 119 24.24 -0.48 -3.89
CA MET A 119 25.07 -0.73 -2.69
C MET A 119 26.52 -0.33 -2.90
N LEU A 120 27.07 -0.55 -4.09
CA LEU A 120 28.43 -0.15 -4.45
C LEU A 120 28.57 1.37 -4.54
N GLU A 121 27.57 2.06 -5.12
CA GLU A 121 27.53 3.53 -5.22
C GLU A 121 27.64 4.22 -3.86
N ILE A 122 26.96 3.69 -2.83
CA ILE A 122 26.94 4.29 -1.49
C ILE A 122 27.93 3.69 -0.51
N ARG A 123 28.82 2.80 -0.97
CA ARG A 123 29.72 2.04 -0.11
C ARG A 123 30.61 2.91 0.78
N GLU A 124 31.11 4.02 0.23
CA GLU A 124 31.93 4.96 1.00
C GLU A 124 31.15 5.66 2.13
N GLN A 125 29.84 5.89 1.92
CA GLN A 125 28.96 6.47 2.93
C GLN A 125 28.43 5.45 3.95
N CYS A 126 28.58 4.14 3.66
CA CYS A 126 28.14 3.04 4.52
C CYS A 126 29.30 2.06 4.80
N PRO A 127 30.41 2.51 5.41
CA PRO A 127 31.66 1.72 5.51
C PRO A 127 31.53 0.47 6.38
N GLN A 128 30.48 0.33 7.18
CA GLN A 128 30.23 -0.84 8.01
C GLN A 128 29.74 -2.06 7.21
N ILE A 129 29.25 -1.88 5.97
CA ILE A 129 28.81 -2.99 5.12
C ILE A 129 30.01 -3.82 4.71
N SER A 130 30.06 -5.06 5.18
CA SER A 130 31.16 -6.00 4.93
C SER A 130 30.78 -7.11 3.95
N ASN A 131 29.49 -7.45 3.85
CA ASN A 131 29.01 -8.57 3.03
C ASN A 131 27.77 -8.17 2.25
N ILE A 132 27.84 -8.29 0.94
CA ILE A 132 26.71 -8.09 0.01
C ILE A 132 26.51 -9.41 -0.71
N PHE A 133 25.35 -10.05 -0.51
CA PHE A 133 24.96 -11.26 -1.22
C PHE A 133 23.93 -10.88 -2.29
N PHE A 134 24.11 -11.38 -3.52
CA PHE A 134 23.15 -11.19 -4.60
C PHE A 134 22.48 -12.51 -4.95
N ASP A 135 21.20 -12.43 -5.34
CA ASP A 135 20.40 -13.60 -5.70
C ASP A 135 20.50 -13.93 -7.18
N ASP A 136 20.27 -12.95 -8.07
CA ASP A 136 20.34 -13.10 -9.52
C ASP A 136 21.76 -12.77 -10.03
N PRO A 137 22.49 -13.74 -10.61
CA PRO A 137 23.86 -13.51 -11.11
C PRO A 137 23.92 -12.79 -12.46
N ARG A 138 22.79 -12.52 -13.11
CA ARG A 138 22.76 -11.87 -14.43
C ARG A 138 23.36 -10.47 -14.35
N GLY A 139 24.26 -10.17 -15.30
CA GLY A 139 24.99 -8.90 -15.34
C GLY A 139 26.22 -8.83 -14.43
N LEU A 140 26.35 -9.69 -13.42
CA LEU A 140 27.38 -9.60 -12.36
C LEU A 140 28.68 -10.40 -12.65
N ARG A 141 28.79 -11.07 -13.79
CA ARG A 141 29.92 -11.97 -14.09
C ARG A 141 31.31 -11.32 -13.97
N ASN A 142 31.42 -10.04 -14.22
CA ASN A 142 32.70 -9.32 -14.21
C ASN A 142 32.95 -8.51 -12.93
N TYR A 143 32.04 -8.58 -11.95
CA TYR A 143 32.22 -7.88 -10.67
C TYR A 143 33.20 -8.64 -9.78
N GLN A 144 34.21 -7.95 -9.24
CA GLN A 144 35.24 -8.51 -8.38
C GLN A 144 35.38 -7.69 -7.08
N GLU A 145 34.26 -7.17 -6.60
CA GLU A 145 34.23 -6.30 -5.43
C GLU A 145 34.44 -7.11 -4.15
N GLN A 146 35.25 -6.57 -3.24
CA GLN A 146 35.47 -7.20 -1.94
C GLN A 146 34.16 -7.28 -1.15
N GLY A 147 33.84 -8.45 -0.59
CA GLY A 147 32.63 -8.68 0.20
C GLY A 147 31.37 -8.89 -0.64
N LEU A 148 31.46 -8.89 -1.98
CA LEU A 148 30.38 -9.26 -2.88
C LEU A 148 30.45 -10.76 -3.19
N ALA A 149 29.34 -11.49 -2.98
CA ALA A 149 29.25 -12.92 -3.23
C ALA A 149 27.83 -13.32 -3.66
N SER A 150 27.69 -14.43 -4.39
CA SER A 150 26.37 -14.95 -4.72
C SER A 150 25.70 -15.63 -3.52
N LEU A 151 24.39 -15.56 -3.45
CA LEU A 151 23.60 -16.32 -2.47
C LEU A 151 23.81 -17.82 -2.64
N ASP A 152 24.05 -18.30 -3.86
CA ASP A 152 24.38 -19.71 -4.12
C ASP A 152 25.66 -20.15 -3.40
N SER A 153 26.71 -19.34 -3.44
CA SER A 153 27.96 -19.65 -2.71
C SER A 153 27.75 -19.69 -1.19
N LEU A 154 26.88 -18.83 -0.68
CA LEU A 154 26.49 -18.85 0.74
C LEU A 154 25.72 -20.13 1.10
N ILE A 155 24.78 -20.55 0.25
CA ILE A 155 23.99 -21.78 0.40
C ILE A 155 24.91 -23.01 0.38
N GLU A 156 25.86 -23.08 -0.56
CA GLU A 156 26.84 -24.18 -0.67
C GLU A 156 27.72 -24.29 0.59
N ALA A 157 28.23 -23.17 1.06
CA ALA A 157 29.00 -23.12 2.31
C ALA A 157 28.15 -23.60 3.49
N GLY A 158 26.92 -23.14 3.59
CA GLY A 158 25.95 -23.56 4.62
C GLY A 158 25.62 -25.04 4.54
N ALA A 159 25.40 -25.58 3.35
CA ALA A 159 25.13 -27.01 3.16
C ALA A 159 26.31 -27.87 3.66
N ALA A 160 27.54 -27.47 3.37
CA ALA A 160 28.74 -28.14 3.88
C ALA A 160 28.86 -28.09 5.41
N TYR A 161 28.42 -27.01 6.03
CA TYR A 161 28.39 -26.88 7.50
C TYR A 161 27.29 -27.77 8.12
N VAL A 162 26.06 -27.73 7.59
CA VAL A 162 24.92 -28.53 8.07
C VAL A 162 25.24 -30.03 8.00
N ALA A 163 25.89 -30.48 6.91
CA ALA A 163 26.28 -31.89 6.76
C ALA A 163 27.20 -32.37 7.92
N LYS A 164 28.01 -31.49 8.51
CA LYS A 164 28.86 -31.76 9.67
C LYS A 164 28.14 -31.56 11.00
N HIS A 165 27.06 -30.78 11.02
CA HIS A 165 26.35 -30.35 12.23
C HIS A 165 24.83 -30.53 12.10
N PRO A 166 24.27 -31.74 11.91
CA PRO A 166 22.88 -31.97 11.50
C PRO A 166 21.82 -31.53 12.52
N GLN A 167 22.16 -31.28 13.77
CA GLN A 167 21.26 -30.80 14.81
C GLN A 167 21.39 -29.29 15.10
N TRP A 168 22.33 -28.63 14.46
CA TRP A 168 22.69 -27.26 14.77
C TRP A 168 21.51 -26.29 14.53
N PHE A 169 20.85 -26.41 13.40
CA PHE A 169 19.76 -25.50 13.03
C PHE A 169 18.58 -25.54 14.02
N LYS A 170 18.17 -26.74 14.40
CA LYS A 170 17.11 -26.92 15.40
C LYS A 170 17.49 -26.34 16.76
N ALA A 171 18.76 -26.49 17.13
CA ALA A 171 19.28 -25.90 18.36
C ALA A 171 19.32 -24.37 18.33
N GLU A 172 19.64 -23.76 17.18
CA GLU A 172 19.56 -22.30 17.00
C GLU A 172 18.12 -21.78 17.07
N VAL A 173 17.19 -22.41 16.35
CA VAL A 173 15.76 -22.05 16.37
C VAL A 173 15.15 -22.17 17.79
N ALA A 174 15.61 -23.14 18.58
CA ALA A 174 15.13 -23.32 19.95
C ALA A 174 15.55 -22.18 20.90
N LYS A 175 16.56 -21.37 20.56
CA LYS A 175 16.99 -20.21 21.36
C LYS A 175 16.06 -19.01 21.20
N ALA A 176 15.28 -18.96 20.10
CA ALA A 176 14.42 -17.82 19.77
C ALA A 176 13.27 -17.68 20.78
N GLN A 177 13.03 -16.45 21.22
CA GLN A 177 11.98 -16.10 22.17
C GLN A 177 10.92 -15.19 21.52
N PRO A 178 9.66 -15.20 22.00
CA PRO A 178 8.59 -14.35 21.47
C PRO A 178 8.89 -12.86 21.48
N GLY A 179 9.65 -12.42 22.48
CA GLY A 179 10.07 -11.03 22.66
C GLY A 179 11.28 -10.62 21.85
N ASP A 180 11.95 -11.55 21.14
CA ASP A 180 13.03 -11.21 20.24
C ASP A 180 12.51 -10.37 19.07
N VAL A 181 13.33 -9.43 18.60
CA VAL A 181 13.00 -8.59 17.47
C VAL A 181 12.92 -9.44 16.21
N ALA A 182 11.76 -9.41 15.55
CA ALA A 182 11.51 -10.20 14.35
C ALA A 182 11.83 -9.45 13.07
N ALA A 183 11.59 -8.14 13.04
CA ALA A 183 11.89 -7.29 11.89
C ALA A 183 11.91 -5.81 12.28
N MET A 184 12.55 -5.00 11.46
CA MET A 184 12.48 -3.55 11.55
C MET A 184 12.08 -2.98 10.20
N PHE A 185 11.08 -2.08 10.20
CA PHE A 185 10.55 -1.44 9.00
C PHE A 185 10.77 0.05 9.05
N PHE A 186 11.40 0.60 8.01
CA PHE A 186 11.55 2.04 7.90
C PHE A 186 10.31 2.68 7.31
N THR A 187 9.72 3.64 8.03
CA THR A 187 8.58 4.43 7.56
C THR A 187 9.05 5.77 7.02
N SER A 188 8.59 6.14 5.83
CA SER A 188 8.78 7.49 5.31
C SER A 188 7.95 8.47 6.14
N GLY A 189 8.59 9.12 7.11
CA GLY A 189 7.97 10.26 7.79
C GLY A 189 7.66 11.37 6.78
N THR A 190 6.56 12.09 7.00
CA THR A 190 6.22 13.29 6.18
C THR A 190 7.19 14.44 6.41
N THR A 191 8.06 14.34 7.44
CA THR A 191 9.05 15.34 7.81
C THR A 191 10.27 14.65 8.41
N GLY A 192 11.45 14.82 7.80
CA GLY A 192 12.72 14.32 8.32
C GLY A 192 13.11 12.90 7.87
N ASN A 193 14.11 12.32 8.52
CA ASN A 193 14.61 10.99 8.23
C ASN A 193 13.59 9.90 8.55
N PRO A 194 13.59 8.77 7.82
CA PRO A 194 12.74 7.63 8.12
C PRO A 194 12.94 7.11 9.54
N LYS A 195 11.88 6.61 10.18
CA LYS A 195 11.96 5.98 11.50
C LYS A 195 11.95 4.46 11.37
N GLY A 196 12.87 3.77 12.03
CA GLY A 196 12.90 2.31 12.09
C GLY A 196 11.91 1.79 13.13
N VAL A 197 10.78 1.25 12.68
CA VAL A 197 9.75 0.65 13.54
C VAL A 197 10.15 -0.77 13.90
N VAL A 198 10.35 -1.05 15.16
CA VAL A 198 10.80 -2.36 15.65
C VAL A 198 9.61 -3.21 16.07
N HIS A 199 9.52 -4.42 15.50
CA HIS A 199 8.53 -5.42 15.86
C HIS A 199 9.17 -6.70 16.39
N THR A 200 8.55 -7.30 17.41
CA THR A 200 8.92 -8.62 17.93
C THR A 200 8.14 -9.72 17.20
N HIS A 201 8.57 -10.98 17.37
CA HIS A 201 7.77 -12.12 16.87
C HIS A 201 6.35 -12.09 17.45
N SER A 202 6.21 -11.81 18.75
CA SER A 202 4.90 -11.78 19.41
C SER A 202 3.99 -10.67 18.87
N THR A 203 4.51 -9.47 18.58
CA THR A 203 3.68 -8.37 18.08
C THR A 203 3.12 -8.64 16.69
N LEU A 204 3.97 -9.15 15.77
CA LEU A 204 3.54 -9.49 14.42
C LEU A 204 2.61 -10.71 14.39
N LEU A 205 2.92 -11.77 15.15
CA LEU A 205 2.11 -12.98 15.19
C LEU A 205 0.76 -12.78 15.88
N ASP A 206 0.69 -11.89 16.88
CA ASP A 206 -0.59 -11.55 17.51
C ASP A 206 -1.56 -10.93 16.50
N ARG A 207 -1.12 -9.96 15.73
CA ARG A 207 -1.96 -9.31 14.71
C ARG A 207 -2.24 -10.21 13.53
N ALA A 208 -1.22 -10.92 13.02
CA ALA A 208 -1.38 -11.91 11.96
C ALA A 208 -2.44 -12.97 12.33
N SER A 209 -2.38 -13.49 13.55
CA SER A 209 -3.33 -14.49 14.05
C SER A 209 -4.72 -13.90 14.26
N ALA A 210 -4.82 -12.68 14.80
CA ALA A 210 -6.11 -12.02 15.00
C ALA A 210 -6.83 -11.73 13.67
N GLY A 211 -6.10 -11.26 12.65
CA GLY A 211 -6.65 -11.07 11.30
C GLY A 211 -7.03 -12.39 10.64
N ALA A 212 -6.21 -13.42 10.80
CA ALA A 212 -6.50 -14.75 10.28
C ALA A 212 -7.76 -15.36 10.91
N GLU A 213 -7.94 -15.21 12.21
CA GLU A 213 -9.13 -15.65 12.94
C GLU A 213 -10.38 -14.90 12.47
N PHE A 214 -10.27 -13.59 12.28
CA PHE A 214 -11.38 -12.73 11.83
C PHE A 214 -11.94 -13.20 10.48
N ASP A 215 -11.07 -13.49 9.52
CA ASP A 215 -11.45 -13.94 8.17
C ASP A 215 -11.50 -15.48 8.03
N LYS A 216 -11.27 -16.21 9.12
CA LYS A 216 -11.25 -17.69 9.13
C LYS A 216 -10.27 -18.24 8.10
N LEU A 217 -9.07 -17.67 8.01
CA LEU A 217 -8.04 -18.12 7.09
C LEU A 217 -7.53 -19.50 7.49
N THR A 218 -7.27 -20.32 6.49
CA THR A 218 -6.74 -21.66 6.67
C THR A 218 -5.54 -21.90 5.76
N SER A 219 -4.94 -23.07 5.86
CA SER A 219 -3.85 -23.49 4.98
C SER A 219 -4.28 -23.74 3.53
N SER A 220 -5.56 -23.64 3.21
CA SER A 220 -6.09 -23.77 1.84
C SER A 220 -6.10 -22.44 1.08
N GLU A 221 -5.77 -21.33 1.73
CA GLU A 221 -5.70 -20.04 1.04
C GLU A 221 -4.51 -20.00 0.08
N GLU A 222 -4.66 -19.20 -0.97
CA GLU A 222 -3.61 -18.84 -1.91
C GLU A 222 -3.52 -17.31 -2.04
N VAL A 223 -2.31 -16.77 -1.93
CA VAL A 223 -2.02 -15.34 -1.95
C VAL A 223 -1.05 -15.03 -3.08
N LEU A 224 -1.20 -13.90 -3.75
CA LEU A 224 -0.19 -13.35 -4.66
C LEU A 224 0.61 -12.27 -3.92
N ALA A 225 1.91 -12.47 -3.77
CA ALA A 225 2.83 -11.55 -3.13
C ALA A 225 3.53 -10.69 -4.19
N TYR A 226 3.07 -9.46 -4.37
CA TYR A 226 3.56 -8.58 -5.44
C TYR A 226 3.83 -7.13 -5.01
N LEU A 227 3.40 -6.74 -3.81
CA LEU A 227 3.70 -5.43 -3.25
C LEU A 227 5.08 -5.44 -2.58
N PRO A 228 5.75 -4.29 -2.38
CA PRO A 228 7.10 -4.27 -1.82
C PRO A 228 7.20 -4.98 -0.47
N PRO A 229 8.16 -5.91 -0.26
CA PRO A 229 8.38 -6.58 1.03
C PRO A 229 8.68 -5.63 2.18
N ALA A 230 9.24 -4.45 1.88
CA ALA A 230 9.52 -3.37 2.83
C ALA A 230 8.25 -2.73 3.39
N TRP A 231 7.11 -2.87 2.69
CA TRP A 231 5.84 -2.37 3.19
C TRP A 231 5.22 -3.35 4.17
N ILE A 232 4.92 -2.88 5.38
CA ILE A 232 4.35 -3.73 6.44
C ILE A 232 3.07 -4.46 5.99
N GLY A 233 2.25 -3.84 5.12
CA GLY A 233 1.06 -4.47 4.57
C GLY A 233 1.40 -5.74 3.80
N GLN A 234 2.38 -5.71 2.90
CA GLN A 234 2.83 -6.91 2.19
C GLN A 234 3.41 -7.93 3.16
N ASN A 235 4.25 -7.50 4.10
CA ASN A 235 4.85 -8.40 5.08
C ASN A 235 3.79 -9.13 5.92
N ILE A 236 2.79 -8.43 6.44
CA ILE A 236 1.77 -9.06 7.27
C ILE A 236 0.92 -10.08 6.48
N PHE A 237 0.54 -9.75 5.23
CA PHE A 237 -0.31 -10.59 4.39
C PHE A 237 0.41 -11.79 3.75
N SER A 238 1.70 -11.66 3.40
CA SER A 238 2.42 -12.72 2.68
C SER A 238 3.54 -13.37 3.47
N TYR A 239 3.90 -12.83 4.64
CA TYR A 239 4.94 -13.42 5.49
C TYR A 239 4.39 -13.83 6.86
N ALA A 240 3.86 -12.88 7.65
CA ALA A 240 3.44 -13.19 9.01
C ALA A 240 2.19 -14.09 9.06
N GLN A 241 1.13 -13.78 8.29
CA GLN A 241 -0.06 -14.62 8.22
C GLN A 241 0.20 -15.94 7.50
N TRP A 242 1.08 -15.94 6.49
CA TRP A 242 1.52 -17.17 5.83
C TRP A 242 2.11 -18.16 6.83
N LEU A 243 3.05 -17.72 7.67
CA LEU A 243 3.64 -18.57 8.70
C LEU A 243 2.65 -18.92 9.82
N ALA A 244 1.71 -18.02 10.16
CA ALA A 244 0.67 -18.33 11.14
C ALA A 244 -0.32 -19.39 10.66
N CYS A 245 -0.76 -19.33 9.39
CA CYS A 245 -1.81 -20.18 8.82
C CYS A 245 -1.26 -21.32 7.96
N GLY A 246 -0.10 -21.13 7.33
CA GLY A 246 0.58 -22.05 6.45
C GLY A 246 -0.08 -22.21 5.08
N TYR A 247 -0.68 -21.20 4.53
CA TYR A 247 -1.20 -21.18 3.16
C TYR A 247 -0.08 -21.03 2.11
N VAL A 248 -0.44 -21.01 0.83
CA VAL A 248 0.52 -20.87 -0.27
C VAL A 248 0.70 -19.41 -0.65
N VAL A 249 1.95 -18.95 -0.71
CA VAL A 249 2.30 -17.64 -1.25
C VAL A 249 2.90 -17.83 -2.64
N ASN A 250 2.36 -17.11 -3.63
CA ASN A 250 2.80 -17.13 -5.02
C ASN A 250 3.53 -15.81 -5.32
N CYS A 251 4.77 -15.91 -5.77
CA CYS A 251 5.61 -14.78 -6.17
C CYS A 251 5.55 -14.63 -7.69
N PRO A 252 5.09 -13.49 -8.24
CA PRO A 252 5.00 -13.28 -9.68
C PRO A 252 6.39 -13.22 -10.32
N GLU A 253 6.45 -13.43 -11.64
CA GLU A 253 7.71 -13.40 -12.38
C GLU A 253 8.36 -12.01 -12.36
N SER A 254 7.57 -10.97 -12.57
CA SER A 254 8.03 -9.59 -12.54
C SER A 254 6.88 -8.61 -12.25
N ALA A 255 7.20 -7.35 -12.00
CA ALA A 255 6.19 -6.29 -11.86
C ALA A 255 5.32 -6.15 -13.12
N SER A 256 5.88 -6.35 -14.31
CA SER A 256 5.16 -6.25 -15.59
C SER A 256 4.20 -7.42 -15.84
N THR A 257 4.44 -8.58 -15.24
CA THR A 257 3.62 -9.78 -15.43
C THR A 257 2.53 -9.97 -14.37
N VAL A 258 2.54 -9.17 -13.29
CA VAL A 258 1.61 -9.31 -12.14
C VAL A 258 0.16 -9.51 -12.57
N THR A 259 -0.33 -8.77 -13.58
CA THR A 259 -1.72 -8.88 -14.05
C THR A 259 -2.01 -10.24 -14.70
N ILE A 260 -1.03 -10.83 -15.37
CA ILE A 260 -1.13 -12.18 -15.97
C ILE A 260 -1.06 -13.22 -14.86
N ASP A 261 -0.08 -13.11 -13.99
CA ASP A 261 0.17 -14.03 -12.89
C ASP A 261 -0.99 -14.06 -11.90
N LEU A 262 -1.63 -12.89 -11.64
CA LEU A 262 -2.86 -12.79 -10.86
C LEU A 262 -4.00 -13.66 -11.43
N LYS A 263 -4.16 -13.68 -12.75
CA LYS A 263 -5.18 -14.51 -13.42
C LYS A 263 -4.86 -16.00 -13.37
N GLU A 264 -3.60 -16.35 -13.50
CA GLU A 264 -3.14 -17.75 -13.45
C GLU A 264 -3.27 -18.32 -12.03
N VAL A 265 -2.88 -17.55 -11.02
CA VAL A 265 -2.99 -17.95 -9.61
C VAL A 265 -4.44 -17.96 -9.15
N GLY A 266 -5.22 -16.93 -9.48
CA GLY A 266 -6.57 -16.76 -8.97
C GLY A 266 -6.61 -16.82 -7.44
N PRO A 267 -6.00 -15.86 -6.71
CA PRO A 267 -5.84 -15.95 -5.26
C PRO A 267 -7.21 -16.06 -4.55
N THR A 268 -7.22 -16.70 -3.39
CA THR A 268 -8.42 -16.79 -2.53
C THR A 268 -8.50 -15.64 -1.52
N TYR A 269 -7.34 -15.11 -1.16
CA TYR A 269 -7.15 -14.00 -0.24
C TYR A 269 -6.27 -12.95 -0.92
N TYR A 270 -6.77 -11.74 -1.07
CA TYR A 270 -6.12 -10.71 -1.88
C TYR A 270 -6.02 -9.39 -1.13
N PHE A 271 -4.89 -8.71 -1.27
CA PHE A 271 -4.65 -7.38 -0.69
C PHE A 271 -4.06 -6.44 -1.72
N ALA A 272 -4.66 -5.27 -1.85
CA ALA A 272 -4.17 -4.21 -2.71
C ALA A 272 -4.54 -2.82 -2.19
N PRO A 273 -3.69 -1.80 -2.38
CA PRO A 273 -4.11 -0.41 -2.19
C PRO A 273 -5.19 -0.03 -3.24
N PRO A 274 -6.01 1.01 -2.97
CA PRO A 274 -7.09 1.44 -3.85
C PRO A 274 -6.68 1.63 -5.29
N ARG A 275 -5.49 2.18 -5.54
CA ARG A 275 -4.95 2.45 -6.87
C ARG A 275 -4.87 1.21 -7.77
N ILE A 276 -4.58 0.04 -7.21
CA ILE A 276 -4.56 -1.21 -8.01
C ILE A 276 -5.97 -1.56 -8.46
N PHE A 277 -6.97 -1.43 -7.59
CA PHE A 277 -8.38 -1.64 -7.94
C PHE A 277 -8.86 -0.62 -8.98
N GLU A 278 -8.43 0.63 -8.89
CA GLU A 278 -8.70 1.68 -9.89
C GLU A 278 -8.13 1.32 -11.25
N GLY A 279 -6.86 0.94 -11.32
CA GLY A 279 -6.19 0.54 -12.56
C GLY A 279 -6.86 -0.66 -13.23
N LEU A 280 -7.26 -1.66 -12.44
CA LEU A 280 -8.00 -2.81 -12.94
C LEU A 280 -9.37 -2.40 -13.50
N LEU A 281 -10.12 -1.53 -12.80
CA LEU A 281 -11.40 -1.01 -13.29
C LEU A 281 -11.23 -0.18 -14.57
N THR A 282 -10.26 0.71 -14.61
CA THR A 282 -9.94 1.52 -15.79
C THR A 282 -9.67 0.63 -17.01
N SER A 283 -8.89 -0.43 -16.85
CA SER A 283 -8.63 -1.41 -17.91
C SER A 283 -9.92 -2.10 -18.41
N VAL A 284 -10.86 -2.39 -17.51
CA VAL A 284 -12.18 -2.94 -17.89
C VAL A 284 -12.99 -1.92 -18.69
N MET A 285 -13.03 -0.67 -18.22
CA MET A 285 -13.82 0.39 -18.86
C MET A 285 -13.32 0.69 -20.28
N ILE A 286 -11.99 0.82 -20.46
CA ILE A 286 -11.38 1.02 -21.78
C ILE A 286 -11.78 -0.11 -22.73
N ARG A 287 -11.64 -1.38 -22.31
CA ARG A 287 -12.02 -2.54 -23.14
C ARG A 287 -13.51 -2.60 -23.45
N MET A 288 -14.37 -2.10 -22.56
CA MET A 288 -15.82 -2.05 -22.81
C MET A 288 -16.20 -0.92 -23.76
N GLU A 289 -15.49 0.15 -23.76
CA GLU A 289 -15.68 1.25 -24.70
C GLU A 289 -15.27 0.87 -26.14
N ASP A 290 -14.21 0.07 -26.28
CA ASP A 290 -13.79 -0.48 -27.58
C ASP A 290 -14.66 -1.66 -28.05
N ALA A 291 -15.54 -2.17 -27.17
CA ALA A 291 -16.39 -3.29 -27.50
C ALA A 291 -17.54 -2.91 -28.44
N GLY A 292 -17.98 -3.86 -29.28
CA GLY A 292 -19.14 -3.68 -30.14
C GLY A 292 -20.41 -3.32 -29.34
N ALA A 293 -21.31 -2.58 -29.98
CA ALA A 293 -22.50 -1.98 -29.34
C ALA A 293 -23.38 -2.99 -28.56
N ILE A 294 -23.51 -4.23 -29.05
CA ILE A 294 -24.30 -5.27 -28.36
C ILE A 294 -23.64 -5.67 -27.04
N LYS A 295 -22.33 -5.91 -27.06
CA LYS A 295 -21.56 -6.29 -25.86
C LYS A 295 -21.59 -5.17 -24.82
N ARG A 296 -21.43 -3.92 -25.25
CA ARG A 296 -21.47 -2.74 -24.39
C ARG A 296 -22.86 -2.57 -23.73
N LYS A 297 -23.95 -2.63 -24.51
CA LYS A 297 -25.31 -2.56 -23.97
C LYS A 297 -25.62 -3.70 -22.99
N MET A 298 -25.17 -4.91 -23.28
CA MET A 298 -25.30 -6.05 -22.37
C MET A 298 -24.55 -5.81 -21.07
N PHE A 299 -23.31 -5.31 -21.15
CA PHE A 299 -22.50 -4.96 -19.97
C PHE A 299 -23.20 -3.89 -19.13
N GLU A 300 -23.64 -2.78 -19.73
CA GLU A 300 -24.35 -1.69 -19.07
C GLU A 300 -25.63 -2.17 -18.36
N ALA A 301 -26.46 -2.95 -19.06
CA ALA A 301 -27.70 -3.50 -18.51
C ALA A 301 -27.44 -4.45 -17.32
N CYS A 302 -26.44 -5.34 -17.44
CA CYS A 302 -26.06 -6.23 -16.36
C CYS A 302 -25.46 -5.45 -15.18
N MET A 303 -24.60 -4.45 -15.42
CA MET A 303 -24.02 -3.64 -14.35
C MET A 303 -25.06 -2.79 -13.61
N ALA A 304 -26.11 -2.32 -14.28
CA ALA A 304 -27.24 -1.66 -13.62
C ALA A 304 -27.95 -2.59 -12.62
N VAL A 305 -28.13 -3.86 -12.98
CA VAL A 305 -28.66 -4.89 -12.06
C VAL A 305 -27.65 -5.19 -10.94
N ALA A 306 -26.38 -5.35 -11.28
CA ALA A 306 -25.30 -5.64 -10.32
C ALA A 306 -25.23 -4.59 -9.20
N LYS A 307 -25.19 -3.31 -9.57
CA LYS A 307 -25.11 -2.19 -8.60
C LYS A 307 -26.28 -2.14 -7.64
N ARG A 308 -27.48 -2.51 -8.10
CA ARG A 308 -28.68 -2.53 -7.26
C ARG A 308 -28.77 -3.77 -6.36
N VAL A 309 -28.33 -4.91 -6.84
CA VAL A 309 -28.61 -6.22 -6.22
C VAL A 309 -27.38 -6.82 -5.56
N GLY A 310 -26.18 -6.63 -6.14
CA GLY A 310 -24.96 -7.29 -5.70
C GLY A 310 -24.57 -6.98 -4.26
N PRO A 311 -24.46 -5.69 -3.84
CA PRO A 311 -24.15 -5.34 -2.46
C PRO A 311 -25.16 -5.93 -1.45
N ALA A 312 -26.48 -5.82 -1.73
CA ALA A 312 -27.52 -6.37 -0.88
C ALA A 312 -27.41 -7.90 -0.72
N LEU A 313 -27.11 -8.61 -1.81
CA LEU A 313 -26.87 -10.07 -1.75
C LEU A 313 -25.65 -10.39 -0.90
N MET A 314 -24.58 -9.60 -1.03
CA MET A 314 -23.35 -9.80 -0.29
C MET A 314 -23.49 -9.50 1.20
N ASP A 315 -24.33 -8.53 1.55
CA ASP A 315 -24.62 -8.16 2.93
C ASP A 315 -25.74 -9.01 3.55
N GLY A 316 -26.23 -10.03 2.83
CA GLY A 316 -27.27 -10.94 3.33
C GLY A 316 -28.67 -10.31 3.41
N GLU A 317 -28.87 -9.18 2.76
CA GLU A 317 -30.17 -8.49 2.75
C GLU A 317 -31.20 -9.23 1.89
N PRO A 318 -32.49 -9.06 2.18
CA PRO A 318 -33.55 -9.68 1.40
C PRO A 318 -33.64 -9.08 0.00
N VAL A 319 -33.47 -9.93 -1.02
CA VAL A 319 -33.58 -9.57 -2.44
C VAL A 319 -34.71 -10.35 -3.09
N GLY A 320 -35.54 -9.69 -3.90
CA GLY A 320 -36.66 -10.29 -4.61
C GLY A 320 -36.23 -11.40 -5.59
N THR A 321 -37.07 -12.43 -5.76
CA THR A 321 -36.76 -13.59 -6.60
C THR A 321 -36.39 -13.22 -8.04
N LEU A 322 -37.11 -12.28 -8.65
CA LEU A 322 -36.85 -11.83 -10.01
C LEU A 322 -35.46 -11.16 -10.13
N ASP A 323 -35.08 -10.35 -9.16
CA ASP A 323 -33.78 -9.70 -9.13
C ASP A 323 -32.64 -10.70 -8.89
N ARG A 324 -32.86 -11.72 -8.07
CA ARG A 324 -31.91 -12.85 -7.94
C ARG A 324 -31.70 -13.59 -9.25
N ILE A 325 -32.78 -13.86 -10.01
CA ILE A 325 -32.67 -14.51 -11.32
C ILE A 325 -31.91 -13.62 -12.31
N LYS A 326 -32.23 -12.33 -12.38
CA LYS A 326 -31.50 -11.36 -13.23
C LYS A 326 -30.02 -11.29 -12.87
N TYR A 327 -29.71 -11.27 -11.56
CA TYR A 327 -28.33 -11.23 -11.09
C TYR A 327 -27.59 -12.55 -11.44
N ALA A 328 -28.22 -13.70 -11.28
CA ALA A 328 -27.64 -15.01 -11.65
C ALA A 328 -27.37 -15.09 -13.17
N LEU A 329 -28.27 -14.58 -14.00
CA LEU A 329 -28.04 -14.48 -15.45
C LEU A 329 -26.89 -13.52 -15.77
N GLY A 330 -26.84 -12.35 -15.12
CA GLY A 330 -25.74 -11.39 -15.22
C GLY A 330 -24.40 -12.02 -14.76
N ASN A 331 -24.43 -12.87 -13.74
CA ASN A 331 -23.25 -13.59 -13.27
C ASN A 331 -22.73 -14.59 -14.33
N LEU A 332 -23.60 -15.29 -15.00
CA LEU A 332 -23.22 -16.21 -16.09
C LEU A 332 -22.64 -15.45 -17.28
N LEU A 333 -23.25 -14.33 -17.68
CA LEU A 333 -22.92 -13.64 -18.93
C LEU A 333 -21.82 -12.58 -18.79
N VAL A 334 -21.73 -11.93 -17.62
CA VAL A 334 -20.86 -10.75 -17.41
C VAL A 334 -19.99 -10.87 -16.16
N TYR A 335 -20.57 -11.03 -14.95
CA TYR A 335 -19.80 -10.88 -13.71
C TYR A 335 -18.79 -12.02 -13.49
N GLY A 336 -19.18 -13.28 -13.78
CA GLY A 336 -18.29 -14.43 -13.71
C GLY A 336 -17.09 -14.31 -14.66
N PRO A 337 -17.34 -14.12 -15.98
CA PRO A 337 -16.27 -13.83 -16.95
C PRO A 337 -15.41 -12.63 -16.58
N LEU A 338 -16.00 -11.55 -16.02
CA LEU A 338 -15.27 -10.36 -15.59
C LEU A 338 -14.34 -10.69 -14.41
N ARG A 339 -14.83 -11.36 -13.35
CA ARG A 339 -13.99 -11.82 -12.24
C ARG A 339 -12.85 -12.70 -12.71
N ASN A 340 -13.11 -13.60 -13.68
CA ASN A 340 -12.07 -14.44 -14.25
C ASN A 340 -10.99 -13.62 -14.96
N ASN A 341 -11.40 -12.63 -15.75
CA ASN A 341 -10.46 -11.74 -16.43
C ASN A 341 -9.67 -10.84 -15.49
N LEU A 342 -10.20 -10.56 -14.31
CA LEU A 342 -9.52 -9.81 -13.26
C LEU A 342 -8.64 -10.69 -12.36
N GLY A 343 -8.69 -12.02 -12.48
CA GLY A 343 -8.00 -12.95 -11.60
C GLY A 343 -8.72 -13.20 -10.27
N PHE A 344 -9.98 -12.78 -10.14
CA PHE A 344 -10.73 -12.80 -8.88
C PHE A 344 -11.81 -13.92 -8.81
N SER A 345 -11.74 -14.93 -9.66
CA SER A 345 -12.74 -16.01 -9.68
C SER A 345 -12.84 -16.77 -8.36
N ARG A 346 -11.72 -16.92 -7.64
CA ARG A 346 -11.62 -17.69 -6.39
C ARG A 346 -11.52 -16.80 -5.15
N VAL A 347 -11.47 -15.47 -5.31
CA VAL A 347 -11.32 -14.55 -4.18
C VAL A 347 -12.48 -14.70 -3.20
N ARG A 348 -12.15 -15.09 -1.98
CA ARG A 348 -13.07 -15.22 -0.86
C ARG A 348 -13.15 -13.94 -0.06
N VAL A 349 -12.00 -13.30 0.16
CA VAL A 349 -11.86 -12.01 0.84
C VAL A 349 -10.82 -11.19 0.12
N ALA A 350 -11.14 -9.93 -0.17
CA ALA A 350 -10.20 -8.95 -0.66
C ALA A 350 -10.16 -7.75 0.28
N TYR A 351 -8.97 -7.22 0.55
CA TYR A 351 -8.76 -6.03 1.35
C TYR A 351 -8.15 -4.89 0.56
N THR A 352 -8.56 -3.68 0.92
CA THR A 352 -7.88 -2.45 0.53
C THR A 352 -7.56 -1.60 1.75
N ALA A 353 -6.43 -0.91 1.72
CA ALA A 353 -5.96 -0.04 2.80
C ALA A 353 -4.91 0.97 2.33
N GLY A 354 -4.50 1.82 3.26
CA GLY A 354 -3.47 2.85 3.05
C GLY A 354 -4.05 4.19 2.67
N GLU A 355 -5.16 4.19 1.94
CA GLU A 355 -5.98 5.36 1.58
C GLU A 355 -7.46 4.97 1.56
N ALA A 356 -8.34 5.96 1.55
CA ALA A 356 -9.78 5.70 1.38
C ALA A 356 -10.06 5.23 -0.05
N ILE A 357 -10.90 4.20 -0.18
CA ILE A 357 -11.41 3.77 -1.48
C ILE A 357 -12.69 4.55 -1.83
N GLY A 358 -12.84 4.93 -3.10
CA GLY A 358 -14.05 5.58 -3.59
C GLY A 358 -15.31 4.72 -3.46
N PRO A 359 -16.47 5.30 -3.09
CA PRO A 359 -17.71 4.56 -2.94
C PRO A 359 -18.13 3.88 -4.25
N ASP A 360 -17.91 4.51 -5.40
CA ASP A 360 -18.23 3.92 -6.70
C ASP A 360 -17.32 2.73 -7.03
N LEU A 361 -16.02 2.85 -6.76
CA LEU A 361 -15.04 1.79 -6.94
C LEU A 361 -15.34 0.61 -6.00
N PHE A 362 -15.58 0.89 -4.73
CA PHE A 362 -15.97 -0.09 -3.74
C PHE A 362 -17.25 -0.83 -4.13
N THR A 363 -18.28 -0.06 -4.54
CA THR A 363 -19.55 -0.60 -5.00
C THR A 363 -19.41 -1.43 -6.26
N PHE A 364 -18.55 -1.03 -7.21
CA PHE A 364 -18.31 -1.79 -8.43
C PHE A 364 -17.86 -3.22 -8.11
N TYR A 365 -16.81 -3.39 -7.30
CA TYR A 365 -16.28 -4.72 -6.97
C TYR A 365 -17.29 -5.57 -6.19
N ARG A 366 -17.95 -4.99 -5.20
CA ARG A 366 -19.00 -5.69 -4.45
C ARG A 366 -20.20 -6.05 -5.33
N SER A 367 -20.56 -5.20 -6.29
CA SER A 367 -21.65 -5.45 -7.24
C SER A 367 -21.42 -6.69 -8.08
N ILE A 368 -20.19 -6.96 -8.50
CA ILE A 368 -19.85 -8.16 -9.28
C ILE A 368 -19.52 -9.38 -8.39
N GLY A 369 -19.76 -9.29 -7.08
CA GLY A 369 -19.65 -10.41 -6.14
C GLY A 369 -18.25 -10.63 -5.57
N ILE A 370 -17.40 -9.59 -5.51
CA ILE A 370 -16.11 -9.64 -4.81
C ILE A 370 -16.30 -9.08 -3.40
N ASN A 371 -15.98 -9.89 -2.39
CA ASN A 371 -16.05 -9.49 -0.98
C ASN A 371 -14.89 -8.54 -0.65
N LEU A 372 -14.98 -7.32 -1.20
CA LEU A 372 -14.03 -6.26 -0.94
C LEU A 372 -14.34 -5.58 0.38
N LYS A 373 -13.34 -5.47 1.24
CA LYS A 373 -13.37 -4.88 2.57
C LYS A 373 -12.29 -3.82 2.71
N GLN A 374 -12.47 -2.93 3.66
CA GLN A 374 -11.43 -2.00 4.10
C GLN A 374 -10.83 -2.45 5.44
N LEU A 375 -9.59 -2.05 5.67
CA LEU A 375 -8.93 -2.19 6.96
C LEU A 375 -8.23 -0.89 7.36
N TYR A 376 -7.97 -0.76 8.65
CA TYR A 376 -7.19 0.33 9.21
C TYR A 376 -6.05 -0.19 10.07
N GLY A 377 -4.90 0.45 9.90
CA GLY A 377 -3.70 0.26 10.70
C GLY A 377 -2.49 0.96 10.08
N SER A 378 -1.39 0.86 10.76
CA SER A 378 -0.10 1.46 10.38
C SER A 378 1.03 0.45 10.59
N THR A 379 2.25 0.85 10.25
CA THR A 379 3.44 0.04 10.56
C THR A 379 3.55 -0.18 12.06
N GLU A 380 3.32 0.83 12.85
CA GLU A 380 3.43 0.82 14.32
C GLU A 380 2.42 -0.10 15.01
N THR A 381 1.32 -0.42 14.34
CA THR A 381 0.25 -1.27 14.86
C THR A 381 0.25 -2.67 14.26
N ALA A 382 1.27 -3.04 13.50
CA ALA A 382 1.34 -4.29 12.72
C ALA A 382 0.07 -4.52 11.88
N VAL A 383 -0.40 -3.48 11.22
CA VAL A 383 -1.52 -3.39 10.24
C VAL A 383 -2.91 -3.57 10.85
N PHE A 384 -3.20 -4.66 11.53
CA PHE A 384 -4.57 -5.05 11.85
C PHE A 384 -5.09 -4.39 13.14
N VAL A 385 -5.66 -3.20 13.02
CA VAL A 385 -6.41 -2.49 14.09
C VAL A 385 -7.91 -2.70 13.92
N CYS A 386 -8.47 -2.27 12.77
CA CYS A 386 -9.87 -2.47 12.43
C CYS A 386 -9.99 -3.24 11.11
N LEU A 387 -10.98 -4.13 11.04
CA LEU A 387 -11.38 -4.86 9.85
C LEU A 387 -12.90 -4.78 9.68
N GLN A 388 -13.36 -4.76 8.44
CA GLN A 388 -14.79 -4.81 8.15
C GLN A 388 -15.32 -6.24 8.26
N PRO A 389 -16.35 -6.50 9.08
CA PRO A 389 -17.00 -7.81 9.13
C PRO A 389 -17.68 -8.15 7.80
N ASP A 390 -17.87 -9.44 7.55
CA ASP A 390 -18.78 -9.89 6.50
C ASP A 390 -20.18 -9.29 6.73
N ASN A 391 -20.87 -8.95 5.66
CA ASN A 391 -22.22 -8.36 5.67
C ASN A 391 -22.30 -6.95 6.28
N GLN A 392 -21.16 -6.30 6.58
CA GLN A 392 -21.10 -4.95 7.14
C GLN A 392 -20.03 -4.08 6.48
N ALA A 393 -19.58 -4.46 5.29
CA ALA A 393 -18.56 -3.70 4.59
C ALA A 393 -19.16 -2.46 3.90
N ARG A 394 -18.64 -1.28 4.23
CA ARG A 394 -19.09 0.02 3.72
C ARG A 394 -17.91 0.87 3.26
N ALA A 395 -18.14 1.70 2.23
CA ALA A 395 -17.08 2.54 1.67
C ALA A 395 -16.61 3.66 2.62
N ASP A 396 -17.46 4.08 3.56
CA ASP A 396 -17.23 5.23 4.45
C ASP A 396 -16.64 4.85 5.81
N THR A 397 -16.32 3.57 6.06
CA THR A 397 -15.75 3.09 7.32
C THR A 397 -14.59 2.14 7.08
N VAL A 398 -13.77 1.93 8.09
CA VAL A 398 -12.66 0.95 8.04
C VAL A 398 -12.91 -0.26 8.95
N GLY A 399 -14.14 -0.44 9.41
CA GLY A 399 -14.56 -1.60 10.19
C GLY A 399 -14.47 -1.40 11.70
N VAL A 400 -14.51 -2.52 12.42
CA VAL A 400 -14.52 -2.58 13.88
C VAL A 400 -13.18 -3.04 14.44
N PRO A 401 -12.82 -2.68 15.67
CA PRO A 401 -11.63 -3.20 16.33
C PRO A 401 -11.65 -4.72 16.38
N ILE A 402 -10.54 -5.36 15.98
CA ILE A 402 -10.44 -6.82 16.03
C ILE A 402 -9.97 -7.31 17.40
N ARG A 403 -9.94 -8.63 17.59
CA ARG A 403 -9.51 -9.27 18.84
C ARG A 403 -8.23 -8.66 19.40
N GLY A 404 -8.28 -8.26 20.68
CA GLY A 404 -7.13 -7.70 21.40
C GLY A 404 -6.82 -6.24 21.11
N VAL A 405 -7.66 -5.54 20.33
CA VAL A 405 -7.54 -4.10 20.08
C VAL A 405 -8.58 -3.33 20.89
N GLN A 406 -8.12 -2.26 21.53
CA GLN A 406 -8.96 -1.23 22.12
C GLN A 406 -8.73 0.08 21.39
N ILE A 407 -9.80 0.83 21.14
CA ILE A 407 -9.76 2.16 20.52
C ILE A 407 -10.37 3.18 21.48
N LYS A 408 -9.74 4.32 21.60
CA LYS A 408 -10.23 5.50 22.29
C LYS A 408 -10.07 6.71 21.37
N VAL A 409 -11.05 7.58 21.36
CA VAL A 409 -10.95 8.89 20.68
C VAL A 409 -10.67 9.95 21.72
N ALA A 410 -9.59 10.69 21.57
CA ALA A 410 -9.21 11.77 22.46
C ALA A 410 -10.06 13.03 22.20
N ASP A 411 -10.00 14.01 23.09
CA ASP A 411 -10.81 15.25 23.01
C ASP A 411 -10.50 16.08 21.74
N ASN A 412 -9.28 15.97 21.20
CA ASN A 412 -8.89 16.58 19.94
C ASN A 412 -9.30 15.77 18.70
N GLY A 413 -10.04 14.68 18.87
CA GLY A 413 -10.46 13.77 17.80
C GLY A 413 -9.42 12.73 17.38
N GLU A 414 -8.25 12.67 18.05
CA GLU A 414 -7.21 11.70 17.74
C GLU A 414 -7.62 10.29 18.15
N ILE A 415 -7.34 9.34 17.26
CA ILE A 415 -7.53 7.92 17.51
C ILE A 415 -6.34 7.39 18.30
N LEU A 416 -6.61 6.82 19.47
CA LEU A 416 -5.64 6.11 20.29
C LEU A 416 -5.90 4.62 20.20
N VAL A 417 -4.84 3.82 20.07
CA VAL A 417 -4.91 2.37 19.93
C VAL A 417 -4.12 1.70 21.06
N LYS A 418 -4.69 0.65 21.64
CA LYS A 418 -3.99 -0.21 22.59
C LYS A 418 -4.14 -1.67 22.14
N SER A 419 -3.03 -2.35 21.92
CA SER A 419 -3.01 -3.77 21.54
C SER A 419 -1.64 -4.41 21.83
N ALA A 420 -1.61 -5.75 21.83
CA ALA A 420 -0.36 -6.52 21.92
C ALA A 420 0.51 -6.43 20.65
N GLY A 421 -0.05 -5.92 19.54
CA GLY A 421 0.64 -5.78 18.26
C GLY A 421 1.31 -4.43 18.04
N LEU A 422 1.38 -3.55 19.05
CA LEU A 422 2.06 -2.26 18.92
C LEU A 422 3.56 -2.46 18.77
N LEU A 423 4.20 -1.50 18.09
CA LEU A 423 5.67 -1.43 17.96
C LEU A 423 6.32 -1.55 19.34
N LYS A 424 7.50 -2.16 19.37
CA LYS A 424 8.34 -2.17 20.58
C LYS A 424 8.93 -0.77 20.84
N GLU A 425 9.45 -0.16 19.79
CA GLU A 425 10.07 1.17 19.83
C GLU A 425 10.35 1.68 18.41
N TYR A 426 10.66 2.96 18.27
CA TYR A 426 11.43 3.48 17.15
C TYR A 426 12.92 3.30 17.45
N TYR A 427 13.62 2.55 16.61
CA TYR A 427 15.02 2.19 16.80
C TYR A 427 15.91 3.43 16.99
N LYS A 428 16.71 3.43 18.06
CA LYS A 428 17.59 4.55 18.46
C LYS A 428 16.89 5.91 18.56
N ASN A 429 15.56 5.92 18.77
CA ASN A 429 14.81 7.16 18.89
C ASN A 429 13.82 7.10 20.09
N PRO A 430 14.35 7.10 21.32
CA PRO A 430 13.51 7.02 22.52
C PRO A 430 12.57 8.22 22.67
N ALA A 431 12.97 9.41 22.20
CA ALA A 431 12.12 10.60 22.25
C ALA A 431 10.88 10.42 21.38
N ALA A 432 11.04 10.00 20.12
CA ALA A 432 9.90 9.73 19.23
C ALA A 432 9.03 8.56 19.74
N THR A 433 9.64 7.57 20.41
CA THR A 433 8.89 6.48 21.03
C THR A 433 8.01 6.98 22.17
N ALA A 434 8.57 7.81 23.06
CA ALA A 434 7.84 8.40 24.19
C ALA A 434 6.74 9.39 23.74
N GLU A 435 6.91 10.02 22.57
CA GLU A 435 5.90 10.91 21.98
C GLU A 435 4.64 10.16 21.55
N VAL A 436 4.77 8.91 21.09
CA VAL A 436 3.65 8.14 20.53
C VAL A 436 3.13 7.04 21.44
N LEU A 437 3.93 6.55 22.41
CA LEU A 437 3.53 5.51 23.35
C LEU A 437 3.41 6.08 24.76
N THR A 438 2.19 6.03 25.32
CA THR A 438 1.96 6.43 26.70
C THR A 438 2.41 5.34 27.68
N ALA A 439 2.66 5.72 28.94
CA ALA A 439 3.09 4.79 29.98
C ALA A 439 2.06 3.68 30.29
N ASP A 440 0.76 3.94 30.05
CA ASP A 440 -0.32 2.98 30.21
C ASP A 440 -0.64 2.17 28.92
N GLY A 441 0.20 2.30 27.89
CA GLY A 441 0.22 1.46 26.70
C GLY A 441 -0.73 1.88 25.59
N TRP A 442 -1.12 3.14 25.51
CA TRP A 442 -1.82 3.70 24.36
C TRP A 442 -0.83 4.24 23.33
N TYR A 443 -1.14 3.97 22.07
CA TYR A 443 -0.42 4.50 20.91
C TYR A 443 -1.19 5.66 20.29
N HIS A 444 -0.54 6.80 20.14
CA HIS A 444 -1.03 7.98 19.43
C HIS A 444 -0.87 7.78 17.93
N THR A 445 -1.97 7.60 17.22
CA THR A 445 -1.92 7.30 15.77
C THR A 445 -1.65 8.54 14.92
N SER A 446 -1.88 9.71 15.46
CA SER A 446 -1.94 10.98 14.74
C SER A 446 -3.03 11.04 13.66
N ASP A 447 -3.95 10.09 13.64
CA ASP A 447 -5.12 10.08 12.78
C ASP A 447 -6.34 10.59 13.54
N ALA A 448 -7.15 11.46 12.90
CA ALA A 448 -8.41 11.95 13.41
C ALA A 448 -9.56 11.07 12.91
N GLY A 449 -10.52 10.78 13.77
CA GLY A 449 -11.68 9.98 13.43
C GLY A 449 -12.65 9.80 14.59
N PHE A 450 -13.67 8.97 14.38
CA PHE A 450 -14.66 8.64 15.39
C PHE A 450 -15.27 7.25 15.16
N LEU A 451 -15.85 6.69 16.19
CA LEU A 451 -16.66 5.47 16.10
C LEU A 451 -18.12 5.84 15.81
N ASP A 452 -18.71 5.20 14.80
CA ASP A 452 -20.13 5.38 14.50
C ASP A 452 -21.04 4.59 15.49
N ALA A 453 -22.34 4.72 15.32
CA ALA A 453 -23.33 4.06 16.19
C ALA A 453 -23.26 2.51 16.14
N HIS A 454 -22.63 1.94 15.13
CA HIS A 454 -22.43 0.50 14.96
C HIS A 454 -21.03 0.04 15.43
N GLY A 455 -20.22 0.95 15.99
CA GLY A 455 -18.86 0.67 16.44
C GLY A 455 -17.81 0.61 15.31
N HIS A 456 -18.17 1.02 14.10
CA HIS A 456 -17.21 1.12 13.00
C HIS A 456 -16.40 2.40 13.12
N LEU A 457 -15.10 2.29 12.89
CA LEU A 457 -14.20 3.43 12.85
C LEU A 457 -14.32 4.16 11.51
N LYS A 458 -14.47 5.48 11.58
CA LYS A 458 -14.36 6.41 10.46
C LYS A 458 -13.12 7.25 10.62
N ILE A 459 -12.26 7.24 9.61
CA ILE A 459 -11.07 8.09 9.53
C ILE A 459 -11.43 9.34 8.75
N ILE A 460 -11.06 10.50 9.28
CA ILE A 460 -11.28 11.81 8.64
C ILE A 460 -10.02 12.27 7.93
N ASP A 461 -8.91 12.43 8.69
CA ASP A 461 -7.62 12.90 8.19
C ASP A 461 -6.53 12.70 9.25
N ARG A 462 -5.32 13.24 9.03
CA ARG A 462 -4.32 13.41 10.10
C ARG A 462 -4.73 14.54 11.04
N VAL A 463 -4.57 14.36 12.34
CA VAL A 463 -4.92 15.39 13.35
C VAL A 463 -4.30 16.74 13.03
N LYS A 464 -3.03 16.76 12.64
CA LYS A 464 -2.29 17.99 12.28
C LYS A 464 -2.77 18.64 10.98
N ASP A 465 -3.43 17.89 10.11
CA ASP A 465 -3.89 18.34 8.79
C ASP A 465 -5.36 18.77 8.84
N VAL A 466 -6.11 18.35 9.88
CA VAL A 466 -7.45 18.89 10.14
C VAL A 466 -7.33 20.32 10.61
N GLY A 467 -7.72 21.22 9.76
CA GLY A 467 -7.65 22.65 10.00
C GLY A 467 -9.02 23.32 10.07
N ARG A 468 -9.01 24.64 10.01
CA ARG A 468 -10.22 25.46 9.95
C ARG A 468 -10.10 26.54 8.87
N ILE A 469 -11.20 26.75 8.18
CA ILE A 469 -11.36 27.89 7.30
C ILE A 469 -11.40 29.17 8.17
N LEU A 470 -10.64 30.17 7.81
CA LEU A 470 -10.62 31.46 8.51
C LEU A 470 -11.03 32.59 7.55
N GLY A 471 -12.15 33.23 7.89
CA GLY A 471 -12.74 34.30 7.08
C GLY A 471 -13.72 33.77 6.03
N GLY A 472 -14.36 34.73 5.33
CA GLY A 472 -15.35 34.42 4.30
C GLY A 472 -16.67 33.81 4.83
N ALA A 473 -17.42 33.19 3.94
CA ALA A 473 -18.74 32.63 4.24
C ALA A 473 -18.68 31.36 5.13
N ASN A 474 -17.55 30.68 5.16
CA ASN A 474 -17.33 29.41 5.88
C ASN A 474 -16.39 29.57 7.08
N ASP A 475 -16.29 30.78 7.66
CA ASP A 475 -15.42 31.03 8.80
C ASP A 475 -15.67 30.06 9.96
N GLY A 476 -14.58 29.48 10.48
CA GLY A 476 -14.61 28.48 11.57
C GLY A 476 -14.97 27.06 11.12
N ALA A 477 -15.39 26.84 9.87
CA ALA A 477 -15.72 25.50 9.36
C ALA A 477 -14.49 24.58 9.39
N MET A 478 -14.72 23.30 9.70
CA MET A 478 -13.69 22.26 9.64
C MET A 478 -13.21 22.08 8.20
N PHE A 479 -11.91 21.93 8.04
CA PHE A 479 -11.26 21.60 6.78
C PHE A 479 -10.43 20.33 6.94
N ALA A 480 -10.79 19.28 6.20
CA ALA A 480 -10.08 18.01 6.15
C ALA A 480 -9.57 17.76 4.72
N PRO A 481 -8.32 18.15 4.41
CA PRO A 481 -7.81 18.12 3.04
C PRO A 481 -7.87 16.73 2.41
N LYS A 482 -7.48 15.69 3.15
CA LYS A 482 -7.49 14.30 2.67
C LYS A 482 -8.89 13.84 2.27
N TYR A 483 -9.91 14.27 3.02
CA TYR A 483 -11.30 13.92 2.72
C TYR A 483 -11.75 14.53 1.38
N VAL A 484 -11.39 15.78 1.12
CA VAL A 484 -11.66 16.48 -0.15
C VAL A 484 -10.88 15.83 -1.30
N GLU A 485 -9.58 15.59 -1.10
CA GLU A 485 -8.70 14.95 -2.07
C GLU A 485 -9.22 13.58 -2.47
N ASN A 486 -9.57 12.73 -1.51
CA ASN A 486 -10.08 11.39 -1.76
C ASN A 486 -11.39 11.42 -2.57
N LYS A 487 -12.33 12.33 -2.22
CA LYS A 487 -13.58 12.46 -3.01
C LYS A 487 -13.32 12.86 -4.46
N LEU A 488 -12.33 13.71 -4.71
CA LEU A 488 -11.95 14.11 -6.07
C LEU A 488 -11.23 12.99 -6.83
N LYS A 489 -10.39 12.25 -6.17
CA LYS A 489 -9.67 11.09 -6.75
C LYS A 489 -10.59 9.92 -7.13
N PHE A 490 -11.85 9.93 -6.74
CA PHE A 490 -12.83 8.94 -7.18
C PHE A 490 -13.26 9.09 -8.65
N PHE A 491 -12.93 10.21 -9.27
CA PHE A 491 -13.18 10.39 -10.70
C PHE A 491 -11.99 9.84 -11.51
N PRO A 492 -12.23 9.02 -12.53
CA PRO A 492 -11.18 8.37 -13.30
C PRO A 492 -10.25 9.35 -14.04
N HIS A 493 -10.67 10.59 -14.21
CA HIS A 493 -9.90 11.64 -14.87
C HIS A 493 -8.91 12.36 -13.95
N ILE A 494 -8.97 12.10 -12.64
CA ILE A 494 -8.15 12.75 -11.62
C ILE A 494 -7.21 11.73 -10.99
N LYS A 495 -5.90 11.91 -11.19
CA LYS A 495 -4.87 11.02 -10.65
C LYS A 495 -4.48 11.42 -9.23
N GLU A 496 -4.24 12.72 -9.00
CA GLU A 496 -3.84 13.22 -7.69
C GLU A 496 -4.39 14.64 -7.46
N VAL A 497 -4.61 14.96 -6.18
CA VAL A 497 -5.12 16.27 -5.77
C VAL A 497 -4.36 16.75 -4.54
N VAL A 498 -4.11 18.06 -4.48
CA VAL A 498 -3.57 18.72 -3.30
C VAL A 498 -4.57 19.80 -2.86
N ALA A 499 -5.27 19.54 -1.76
CA ALA A 499 -6.24 20.49 -1.22
C ALA A 499 -5.57 21.45 -0.21
N LEU A 500 -5.89 22.72 -0.34
CA LEU A 500 -5.37 23.84 0.44
C LEU A 500 -6.55 24.62 1.03
N GLY A 501 -6.52 24.95 2.32
CA GLY A 501 -7.65 25.65 2.97
C GLY A 501 -7.43 25.99 4.43
N ASP A 502 -6.48 25.32 5.13
CA ASP A 502 -6.22 25.61 6.54
C ASP A 502 -5.76 27.06 6.73
N LYS A 503 -6.42 27.77 7.65
CA LYS A 503 -6.19 29.19 7.95
C LYS A 503 -6.33 30.12 6.73
N ARG A 504 -7.11 29.71 5.74
CA ARG A 504 -7.42 30.46 4.53
C ARG A 504 -8.94 30.72 4.43
N GLU A 505 -9.34 31.72 3.64
CA GLU A 505 -10.75 32.11 3.50
C GLU A 505 -11.63 31.13 2.69
N LYS A 506 -11.00 30.22 1.93
CA LYS A 506 -11.67 29.27 1.04
C LYS A 506 -10.76 28.07 0.75
N VAL A 507 -11.38 27.00 0.27
CA VAL A 507 -10.65 25.80 -0.19
C VAL A 507 -10.30 25.97 -1.66
N CYS A 508 -9.03 25.72 -1.98
CA CYS A 508 -8.51 25.65 -3.34
C CYS A 508 -7.83 24.29 -3.56
N VAL A 509 -7.80 23.80 -4.80
CA VAL A 509 -7.11 22.54 -5.14
C VAL A 509 -6.19 22.69 -6.33
N MET A 510 -5.06 21.97 -6.29
CA MET A 510 -4.21 21.69 -7.45
C MET A 510 -4.46 20.24 -7.87
N VAL A 511 -4.73 20.01 -9.16
CA VAL A 511 -5.16 18.73 -9.69
C VAL A 511 -4.13 18.18 -10.68
N ASN A 512 -3.74 16.92 -10.53
CA ASN A 512 -3.14 16.14 -11.62
C ASN A 512 -4.23 15.34 -12.32
N ILE A 513 -4.26 15.41 -13.64
CA ILE A 513 -5.12 14.53 -14.46
C ILE A 513 -4.49 13.15 -14.57
N ASP A 514 -5.33 12.13 -14.74
CA ASP A 514 -4.89 10.81 -15.20
C ASP A 514 -4.66 10.90 -16.71
N PHE A 515 -3.38 10.81 -17.13
CA PHE A 515 -2.99 11.04 -18.51
C PHE A 515 -3.63 10.04 -19.48
N ASP A 516 -3.71 8.77 -19.09
CA ASP A 516 -4.27 7.73 -19.94
C ASP A 516 -5.80 7.88 -20.06
N ALA A 517 -6.49 8.11 -18.95
CA ALA A 517 -7.94 8.26 -18.94
C ALA A 517 -8.39 9.53 -19.67
N VAL A 518 -7.72 10.67 -19.42
CA VAL A 518 -8.04 11.95 -20.08
C VAL A 518 -7.58 11.94 -21.54
N GLY A 519 -6.46 11.27 -21.87
CA GLY A 519 -6.01 11.07 -23.25
C GLY A 519 -7.03 10.31 -24.07
N ASN A 520 -7.48 9.15 -23.58
CA ASN A 520 -8.57 8.39 -24.22
C ASN A 520 -9.87 9.20 -24.36
N TRP A 521 -10.22 9.99 -23.33
CA TRP A 521 -11.38 10.88 -23.37
C TRP A 521 -11.23 11.96 -24.45
N ALA A 522 -10.03 12.54 -24.63
CA ALA A 522 -9.71 13.56 -25.62
C ALA A 522 -9.73 12.99 -27.05
N GLU A 523 -9.11 11.83 -27.26
CA GLU A 523 -9.07 11.13 -28.58
C GLU A 523 -10.48 10.86 -29.12
N ARG A 524 -11.39 10.40 -28.27
CA ARG A 524 -12.79 10.17 -28.66
C ARG A 524 -13.53 11.43 -29.07
N ARG A 525 -13.05 12.59 -28.66
CA ARG A 525 -13.61 13.90 -29.02
C ARG A 525 -12.83 14.56 -30.14
N ASN A 526 -11.87 13.85 -30.74
CA ASN A 526 -10.94 14.37 -31.74
C ASN A 526 -10.22 15.63 -31.26
N LEU A 527 -9.88 15.70 -29.96
CA LEU A 527 -9.13 16.78 -29.35
C LEU A 527 -7.63 16.46 -29.45
N PRO A 528 -6.87 17.13 -30.33
CA PRO A 528 -5.44 16.85 -30.48
C PRO A 528 -4.65 17.41 -29.29
N TYR A 529 -3.61 16.66 -28.86
CA TYR A 529 -2.65 17.09 -27.83
C TYR A 529 -1.27 16.52 -28.11
N ALA A 530 -0.22 17.22 -27.65
CA ALA A 530 1.17 16.85 -27.88
C ALA A 530 1.82 16.09 -26.69
N GLY A 531 1.18 16.08 -25.52
CA GLY A 531 1.67 15.45 -24.30
C GLY A 531 0.92 15.94 -23.07
N TYR A 532 1.39 15.55 -21.88
CA TYR A 532 0.71 15.84 -20.62
C TYR A 532 0.42 17.34 -20.42
N THR A 533 1.45 18.18 -20.55
CA THR A 533 1.33 19.63 -20.32
C THR A 533 0.31 20.29 -21.25
N ASP A 534 0.30 19.91 -22.53
CA ASP A 534 -0.67 20.44 -23.49
C ASP A 534 -2.08 19.95 -23.20
N LEU A 535 -2.24 18.64 -22.92
CA LEU A 535 -3.53 18.05 -22.56
C LEU A 535 -4.12 18.69 -21.29
N ALA A 536 -3.31 18.84 -20.26
CA ALA A 536 -3.69 19.42 -18.97
C ALA A 536 -4.19 20.87 -19.07
N GLN A 537 -3.77 21.64 -20.08
CA GLN A 537 -4.13 23.04 -20.27
C GLN A 537 -5.27 23.26 -21.29
N LYS A 538 -5.83 22.18 -21.86
CA LYS A 538 -6.99 22.30 -22.78
C LYS A 538 -8.22 22.83 -22.05
N PRO A 539 -8.97 23.78 -22.62
CA PRO A 539 -10.20 24.31 -22.02
C PRO A 539 -11.22 23.21 -21.71
N GLU A 540 -11.34 22.22 -22.60
CA GLU A 540 -12.26 21.10 -22.47
C GLU A 540 -11.90 20.21 -21.29
N VAL A 541 -10.61 20.05 -20.98
CA VAL A 541 -10.14 19.32 -19.80
C VAL A 541 -10.44 20.11 -18.52
N TYR A 542 -10.29 21.44 -18.55
CA TYR A 542 -10.69 22.29 -17.42
C TYR A 542 -12.19 22.17 -17.12
N GLU A 543 -13.05 22.11 -18.14
CA GLU A 543 -14.49 21.88 -17.95
C GLU A 543 -14.77 20.49 -17.35
N LEU A 544 -14.11 19.45 -17.87
CA LEU A 544 -14.23 18.09 -17.33
C LEU A 544 -13.87 18.02 -15.84
N ILE A 545 -12.76 18.65 -15.45
CA ILE A 545 -12.31 18.67 -14.04
C ILE A 545 -13.26 19.54 -13.20
N ARG A 546 -13.74 20.67 -13.72
CA ARG A 546 -14.74 21.51 -13.04
C ARG A 546 -16.01 20.73 -12.71
N GLU A 547 -16.54 19.95 -13.65
CA GLU A 547 -17.72 19.10 -13.43
C GLU A 547 -17.47 18.08 -12.31
N CYS A 548 -16.29 17.49 -12.25
CA CYS A 548 -15.91 16.57 -11.17
C CYS A 548 -15.91 17.27 -9.80
N ILE A 549 -15.31 18.46 -9.73
CA ILE A 549 -15.23 19.25 -8.49
C ILE A 549 -16.63 19.70 -8.04
N GLU A 550 -17.48 20.15 -8.95
CA GLU A 550 -18.82 20.60 -8.61
C GLU A 550 -19.74 19.46 -8.12
N LYS A 551 -19.54 18.23 -8.62
CA LYS A 551 -20.19 17.03 -8.07
C LYS A 551 -19.75 16.75 -6.63
N VAL A 552 -18.45 16.88 -6.35
CA VAL A 552 -17.92 16.74 -4.98
C VAL A 552 -18.47 17.86 -4.08
N ASN A 553 -18.51 19.09 -4.56
CA ASN A 553 -19.10 20.20 -3.81
C ASN A 553 -20.57 19.96 -3.45
N ALA A 554 -21.37 19.45 -4.39
CA ALA A 554 -22.77 19.09 -4.13
C ALA A 554 -22.90 18.00 -3.05
N ASP A 555 -22.01 17.01 -3.05
CA ASP A 555 -21.98 15.95 -2.04
C ASP A 555 -21.52 16.49 -0.68
N LEU A 556 -20.44 17.28 -0.64
CA LEU A 556 -19.96 17.95 0.57
C LEU A 556 -21.02 18.85 1.21
N ALA A 557 -21.86 19.53 0.42
CA ALA A 557 -22.93 20.36 0.94
C ALA A 557 -23.96 19.58 1.79
N THR A 558 -24.04 18.26 1.62
CA THR A 558 -24.89 17.37 2.43
C THR A 558 -24.21 16.85 3.70
N ASP A 559 -22.91 17.02 3.84
CA ASP A 559 -22.13 16.57 5.00
C ASP A 559 -22.28 17.57 6.16
N THR A 560 -22.66 17.07 7.33
CA THR A 560 -22.91 17.92 8.50
C THR A 560 -21.66 18.57 9.08
N MET A 561 -20.47 17.98 8.87
CA MET A 561 -19.21 18.45 9.42
C MET A 561 -18.34 19.16 8.40
N LEU A 562 -18.39 18.74 7.15
CA LEU A 562 -17.46 19.16 6.10
C LEU A 562 -18.10 19.99 4.99
N ALA A 563 -19.37 20.40 5.16
CA ALA A 563 -20.06 21.26 4.19
C ALA A 563 -19.31 22.57 3.86
N GLY A 564 -18.50 23.07 4.79
CA GLY A 564 -17.63 24.25 4.57
C GLY A 564 -16.35 23.96 3.78
N SER A 565 -16.00 22.68 3.57
CA SER A 565 -14.79 22.28 2.84
C SER A 565 -14.95 22.23 1.32
N GLN A 566 -16.03 22.82 0.77
CA GLN A 566 -16.25 22.88 -0.67
C GLN A 566 -15.16 23.66 -1.39
N VAL A 567 -14.70 23.11 -2.50
CA VAL A 567 -13.66 23.72 -3.34
C VAL A 567 -14.21 24.93 -4.08
N SER A 568 -13.58 26.08 -3.92
CA SER A 568 -13.97 27.34 -4.59
C SER A 568 -13.18 27.63 -5.86
N ARG A 569 -11.91 27.18 -5.90
CA ARG A 569 -11.01 27.41 -7.04
C ARG A 569 -10.07 26.24 -7.26
N PHE A 570 -9.63 26.07 -8.50
CA PHE A 570 -8.69 25.02 -8.87
C PHE A 570 -7.75 25.46 -10.01
N LEU A 571 -6.67 24.70 -10.16
CA LEU A 571 -5.82 24.66 -11.34
C LEU A 571 -5.44 23.20 -11.66
N VAL A 572 -5.05 22.96 -12.91
CA VAL A 572 -4.49 21.67 -13.33
C VAL A 572 -2.97 21.85 -13.48
N LEU A 573 -2.20 21.00 -12.79
CA LEU A 573 -0.74 21.05 -12.81
C LEU A 573 -0.19 20.68 -14.20
N HIS A 574 0.94 21.27 -14.57
CA HIS A 574 1.59 21.10 -15.88
C HIS A 574 2.41 19.81 -15.99
N LYS A 575 2.67 19.14 -14.88
CA LYS A 575 3.34 17.84 -14.81
C LYS A 575 2.69 16.99 -13.73
N GLU A 576 2.89 15.69 -13.79
CA GLU A 576 2.53 14.79 -12.69
C GLU A 576 3.42 15.02 -11.47
N LEU A 577 2.87 14.78 -10.28
CA LEU A 577 3.65 14.74 -9.05
C LEU A 577 4.48 13.45 -9.02
N ASP A 578 5.73 13.57 -8.57
CA ASP A 578 6.69 12.48 -8.61
C ASP A 578 7.40 12.28 -7.27
N ALA A 579 7.78 11.01 -6.98
CA ALA A 579 8.48 10.65 -5.76
C ALA A 579 9.96 11.07 -5.80
N ASP A 580 10.61 11.01 -6.95
CA ASP A 580 12.02 11.38 -7.13
C ASP A 580 12.22 12.90 -7.02
N ASP A 581 11.17 13.66 -7.38
CA ASP A 581 11.10 15.11 -7.14
C ASP A 581 10.77 15.48 -5.68
N GLY A 582 10.57 14.49 -4.81
CA GLY A 582 10.22 14.68 -3.41
C GLY A 582 8.77 15.10 -3.15
N GLU A 583 7.91 15.09 -4.15
CA GLU A 583 6.51 15.52 -4.09
C GLU A 583 5.59 14.43 -3.51
N LEU A 584 5.94 13.18 -3.77
CA LEU A 584 5.28 11.99 -3.21
C LEU A 584 6.26 11.21 -2.32
N THR A 585 5.72 10.39 -1.44
CA THR A 585 6.50 9.34 -0.77
C THR A 585 6.64 8.13 -1.70
N ARG A 586 7.53 7.17 -1.38
CA ARG A 586 7.67 5.90 -2.14
C ARG A 586 6.40 5.05 -2.10
N THR A 587 5.48 5.32 -1.20
CA THR A 587 4.13 4.75 -1.16
C THR A 587 3.08 5.64 -1.85
N ASN A 588 3.51 6.56 -2.70
CA ASN A 588 2.68 7.51 -3.47
C ASN A 588 1.74 8.39 -2.61
N LYS A 589 2.15 8.75 -1.40
CA LYS A 589 1.41 9.71 -0.56
C LYS A 589 1.92 11.13 -0.80
N VAL A 590 1.00 12.06 -1.00
CA VAL A 590 1.28 13.49 -1.21
C VAL A 590 2.02 14.10 0.00
N ARG A 591 3.13 14.76 -0.26
CA ARG A 591 3.90 15.54 0.72
C ARG A 591 3.43 16.99 0.70
N ARG A 592 2.24 17.26 1.24
CA ARG A 592 1.50 18.53 1.10
C ARG A 592 2.33 19.77 1.47
N GLY A 593 3.07 19.74 2.59
CA GLY A 593 3.93 20.85 2.99
C GLY A 593 4.99 21.19 1.95
N PHE A 594 5.71 20.16 1.47
CA PHE A 594 6.72 20.31 0.43
C PHE A 594 6.13 20.84 -0.89
N ILE A 595 4.95 20.35 -1.28
CA ILE A 595 4.26 20.83 -2.49
C ILE A 595 3.81 22.28 -2.31
N ALA A 596 3.26 22.64 -1.15
CA ALA A 596 2.84 24.02 -0.89
C ALA A 596 4.02 25.00 -0.99
N ASP A 597 5.21 24.61 -0.53
CA ASP A 597 6.43 25.43 -0.65
C ASP A 597 6.94 25.47 -2.10
N LYS A 598 7.08 24.30 -2.76
CA LYS A 598 7.59 24.19 -4.13
C LYS A 598 6.72 24.95 -5.15
N TYR A 599 5.41 24.89 -4.97
CA TYR A 599 4.41 25.51 -5.83
C TYR A 599 3.82 26.81 -5.23
N GLY A 600 4.53 27.48 -4.32
CA GLY A 600 4.07 28.67 -3.59
C GLY A 600 3.49 29.76 -4.48
N VAL A 601 4.10 30.02 -5.66
CA VAL A 601 3.59 31.01 -6.63
C VAL A 601 2.19 30.67 -7.18
N LEU A 602 1.87 29.38 -7.31
CA LEU A 602 0.54 28.91 -7.73
C LEU A 602 -0.46 29.01 -6.59
N VAL A 603 -0.02 28.67 -5.37
CA VAL A 603 -0.83 28.82 -4.16
C VAL A 603 -1.24 30.28 -3.98
N ASP A 604 -0.30 31.21 -4.05
CA ASP A 604 -0.58 32.64 -3.93
C ASP A 604 -1.51 33.14 -5.04
N ALA A 605 -1.34 32.67 -6.27
CA ALA A 605 -2.21 33.02 -7.40
C ALA A 605 -3.66 32.55 -7.21
N LEU A 606 -3.86 31.33 -6.64
CA LEU A 606 -5.19 30.80 -6.31
C LEU A 606 -5.95 31.72 -5.34
N TYR A 607 -5.29 32.16 -4.27
CA TYR A 607 -5.89 33.02 -3.25
C TYR A 607 -5.98 34.49 -3.67
N ALA A 608 -5.05 34.97 -4.53
CA ALA A 608 -5.08 36.34 -5.06
C ALA A 608 -6.15 36.55 -6.17
N GLY A 609 -6.92 35.53 -6.53
CA GLY A 609 -7.97 35.64 -7.55
C GLY A 609 -7.44 35.78 -8.99
N ARG A 610 -6.16 35.43 -9.26
CA ARG A 610 -5.59 35.48 -10.61
C ARG A 610 -6.27 34.46 -11.52
N THR A 611 -6.32 34.75 -12.80
CA THR A 611 -6.86 33.86 -13.83
C THR A 611 -5.80 33.00 -14.51
N GLU A 612 -4.55 33.45 -14.46
CA GLU A 612 -3.39 32.76 -15.03
C GLU A 612 -2.15 32.99 -14.16
N GLN A 613 -1.23 32.00 -14.15
CA GLN A 613 0.06 32.10 -13.48
C GLN A 613 1.12 31.30 -14.23
N TYR A 614 2.24 31.94 -14.56
CA TYR A 614 3.43 31.25 -15.08
C TYR A 614 4.16 30.53 -13.96
N ILE A 615 4.64 29.33 -14.27
CA ILE A 615 5.53 28.56 -13.40
C ILE A 615 6.61 27.86 -14.22
N GLU A 616 7.78 27.73 -13.61
CA GLU A 616 8.87 26.87 -14.08
C GLU A 616 9.29 25.96 -12.92
N THR A 617 9.29 24.66 -13.15
CA THR A 617 9.58 23.65 -12.14
C THR A 617 10.76 22.81 -12.56
N GLN A 618 11.73 22.64 -11.69
CA GLN A 618 12.82 21.68 -11.89
C GLN A 618 12.32 20.26 -11.72
N VAL A 619 12.73 19.36 -12.60
CA VAL A 619 12.42 17.93 -12.57
C VAL A 619 13.71 17.13 -12.58
N LYS A 620 13.71 16.02 -11.86
CA LYS A 620 14.82 15.07 -11.84
C LYS A 620 14.39 13.82 -12.63
N PHE A 621 15.18 13.45 -13.63
CA PHE A 621 14.95 12.25 -14.42
C PHE A 621 15.55 11.02 -13.72
N GLU A 622 15.03 9.82 -14.04
CA GLU A 622 15.51 8.54 -13.50
C GLU A 622 17.01 8.32 -13.70
N ASP A 623 17.58 8.86 -14.77
CA ASP A 623 19.02 8.80 -15.09
C ASP A 623 19.86 9.83 -14.31
N GLY A 624 19.27 10.54 -13.33
CA GLY A 624 19.91 11.55 -12.48
C GLY A 624 20.10 12.93 -13.12
N ARG A 625 19.77 13.12 -14.41
CA ARG A 625 19.78 14.43 -15.03
C ARG A 625 18.69 15.33 -14.46
N THR A 626 18.94 16.64 -14.44
CA THR A 626 17.94 17.64 -14.09
C THR A 626 17.49 18.40 -15.33
N GLY A 627 16.19 18.68 -15.41
CA GLY A 627 15.59 19.51 -16.45
C GLY A 627 14.61 20.50 -15.85
N SER A 628 14.01 21.34 -16.69
CA SER A 628 12.90 22.20 -16.25
C SER A 628 11.68 22.04 -17.15
N VAL A 629 10.50 22.12 -16.54
CA VAL A 629 9.22 22.15 -17.24
C VAL A 629 8.53 23.45 -16.87
N SER A 630 8.11 24.23 -17.88
CA SER A 630 7.45 25.51 -17.65
C SER A 630 6.11 25.58 -18.39
N ALA A 631 5.15 26.27 -17.80
CA ALA A 631 3.86 26.53 -18.41
C ALA A 631 3.18 27.76 -17.78
N THR A 632 2.25 28.37 -18.53
CA THR A 632 1.28 29.31 -17.96
C THR A 632 0.00 28.55 -17.66
N LEU A 633 -0.32 28.41 -16.38
CA LEU A 633 -1.48 27.64 -15.91
C LEU A 633 -2.69 28.54 -15.76
N LYS A 634 -3.87 28.06 -16.17
CA LYS A 634 -5.16 28.70 -15.92
C LYS A 634 -5.60 28.42 -14.49
N LEU A 635 -6.28 29.39 -13.87
CA LEU A 635 -6.92 29.22 -12.56
C LEU A 635 -8.42 29.48 -12.75
N SER A 636 -9.24 28.56 -12.30
CA SER A 636 -10.68 28.58 -12.56
C SER A 636 -11.48 28.51 -11.25
N ASP A 637 -12.61 29.20 -11.24
CA ASP A 637 -13.59 29.13 -10.16
C ASP A 637 -14.55 27.95 -10.37
N THR A 638 -15.11 27.46 -9.28
CA THR A 638 -16.11 26.37 -9.25
C THR A 638 -17.35 26.82 -8.48
N LYS A 639 -18.47 26.18 -8.79
CA LYS A 639 -19.73 26.40 -8.08
C LYS A 639 -19.69 25.73 -6.70
N THR A 640 -20.10 26.47 -5.68
CA THR A 640 -20.36 25.95 -4.33
C THR A 640 -21.87 25.98 -4.04
N TYR A 641 -22.31 25.14 -3.10
CA TYR A 641 -23.70 24.93 -2.75
C TYR A 641 -23.95 25.29 -1.29
N ALA A 642 -25.15 25.78 -0.99
CA ALA A 642 -25.52 26.05 0.40
C ALA A 642 -25.57 24.72 1.20
N PRO A 643 -25.01 24.70 2.43
CA PRO A 643 -25.12 23.51 3.29
C PRO A 643 -26.59 23.13 3.51
N VAL A 644 -26.88 21.83 3.40
CA VAL A 644 -28.20 21.31 3.74
C VAL A 644 -28.33 21.37 5.25
N LYS A 645 -29.29 22.14 5.77
CA LYS A 645 -29.57 22.20 7.20
C LYS A 645 -29.95 20.80 7.68
N ALA A 646 -29.22 20.29 8.69
CA ALA A 646 -29.68 19.10 9.39
C ALA A 646 -31.13 19.31 9.82
N ALA A 647 -32.01 18.38 9.49
CA ALA A 647 -33.35 18.38 10.04
C ALA A 647 -33.23 18.27 11.56
N ALA A 648 -33.72 19.29 12.27
CA ALA A 648 -33.66 19.42 13.72
C ALA A 648 -34.44 18.30 14.43
#